data_0d62c3046717254a90d53d0d53f6b8e1
#
_entry.id   0d62c3046717254a90d53d0d53f6b8e1
#
_cell.length_a   1.000
_cell.length_b   1.000
_cell.length_c   1.000
_cell.angle_alpha   90.00
_cell.angle_beta   90.00
_cell.angle_gamma   90.00
#
_symmetry.space_group_name_H-M   'P 1'
#
loop_
_entity.id
_entity.type
_entity.pdbx_description
1 polymer ?
#
loop_
_entity_poly.entity_id
_entity_poly.type
_entity_poly.pdbx_seq_one_letter_code
_entity_poly.pdbx_strand_id
1 'polypeptide(L)'
;FTDWNQSVVNEKVYTVALVGIAVISWLMIRWSDDPDGPKADRILVLVAYLSSLGYGVHMAGMLAAPAVAVAVLVRRPRTLLRWRLLLAIAGALVLGLTPFATQPIRAAYNPPIDEGEPTACRNGLHLSCTFSSGTYDAFMYNFNRGQYGKPALDQRQAPFTGQIGMWWYYFKWQWMRDPFNQNPAMQSILAAVFFVLGAFGAWVHFQRERRSFWYFGTYMFTTTLLLIYYLNFKYGATQPVTGDVAREVRDRDYFFLWSFSAWGVWAALGLVFIWESVASFFGTERTKLGKDLITLPTDQALKFGSPILLIAIIPLFTNWQWAPRSGQTDTRDFAHDLLDSVEPYGVLVTVGDNDTFPLWYAQEVEGIRRDVIDANTSLLNTDWYGRQLLRRPVYDYDEAKGPAVYRGKQWEKPKGPPLNMSLSDIDAIPEAEQLPNRMAFDAGGLHAILDPDSLEEGYLQRADILVLRMIKDAWPARPVYFSRTSGDYPSRTLGLAKYLIEQGLASKVIMPPAKPTPDTVWMPPNPFRGEGEWMDVQRSKELWLHDFTAPASLIRRGSWIDEPSKGIPYLYVITGGDLIGALRTVHDTADAQHAFATMMGVAHMIRMDGPGVIPPLNSGFWEQGMLAGPPPAVAATRGDSAHGPKSSDTRAGVVLHDTGPKKRPPARPGR
;
A
#
# COMPACT_ATOMS: atom_id res chain seq x y z
N PHE A 1 -15.28 10.36 -6.13
CA PHE A 1 -14.94 9.29 -5.17
C PHE A 1 -13.44 9.30 -4.83
N THR A 2 -12.56 9.06 -5.80
CA THR A 2 -11.12 8.88 -5.57
C THR A 2 -10.50 10.08 -4.87
N ASP A 3 -10.78 11.32 -5.31
CA ASP A 3 -10.22 12.53 -4.69
C ASP A 3 -10.61 12.65 -3.22
N TRP A 4 -11.89 12.42 -2.90
CA TRP A 4 -12.36 12.42 -1.51
C TRP A 4 -11.73 11.31 -0.69
N ASN A 5 -11.76 10.07 -1.20
CA ASN A 5 -11.21 8.91 -0.50
C ASN A 5 -9.70 9.06 -0.23
N GLN A 6 -8.93 9.58 -1.21
CA GLN A 6 -7.49 9.78 -1.05
C GLN A 6 -7.14 11.00 -0.18
N SER A 7 -8.01 12.02 -0.09
CA SER A 7 -7.77 13.20 0.75
C SER A 7 -7.91 12.93 2.25
N VAL A 8 -8.58 11.85 2.63
CA VAL A 8 -8.80 11.44 4.03
C VAL A 8 -7.90 10.28 4.46
N VAL A 9 -6.92 9.90 3.62
CA VAL A 9 -5.91 8.88 3.93
C VAL A 9 -4.59 9.55 4.24
N ASN A 10 -4.05 9.32 5.42
CA ASN A 10 -2.90 10.05 5.95
C ASN A 10 -1.61 9.90 5.13
N GLU A 11 -1.34 8.72 4.60
CA GLU A 11 -0.10 8.40 3.87
C GLU A 11 -0.06 8.90 2.42
N LYS A 12 -1.16 9.43 1.88
CA LYS A 12 -1.28 9.73 0.45
C LYS A 12 -0.92 11.18 0.12
N VAL A 13 0.11 11.34 -0.69
CA VAL A 13 0.61 12.64 -1.18
C VAL A 13 -0.14 13.17 -2.40
N TYR A 14 -1.04 12.40 -2.98
CA TYR A 14 -1.69 12.69 -4.26
C TYR A 14 -2.53 13.97 -4.22
N THR A 15 -3.30 14.19 -3.16
CA THR A 15 -4.14 15.39 -3.04
C THR A 15 -3.31 16.64 -2.81
N VAL A 16 -2.17 16.54 -2.10
CA VAL A 16 -1.23 17.66 -1.96
C VAL A 16 -0.63 18.03 -3.33
N ALA A 17 -0.24 17.04 -4.13
CA ALA A 17 0.22 17.25 -5.50
C ALA A 17 -0.89 17.85 -6.38
N LEU A 18 -2.16 17.45 -6.21
CA LEU A 18 -3.30 18.01 -6.92
C LEU A 18 -3.50 19.50 -6.59
N VAL A 19 -3.36 19.91 -5.33
CA VAL A 19 -3.39 21.33 -4.94
C VAL A 19 -2.29 22.11 -5.67
N GLY A 20 -1.06 21.57 -5.71
CA GLY A 20 0.04 22.19 -6.47
C GLY A 20 -0.30 22.37 -7.96
N ILE A 21 -0.85 21.34 -8.59
CA ILE A 21 -1.28 21.37 -9.99
C ILE A 21 -2.43 22.37 -10.21
N ALA A 22 -3.39 22.43 -9.29
CA ALA A 22 -4.50 23.39 -9.37
C ALA A 22 -4.00 24.85 -9.29
N VAL A 23 -3.05 25.14 -8.40
CA VAL A 23 -2.39 26.45 -8.31
C VAL A 23 -1.63 26.78 -9.59
N ILE A 24 -0.84 25.84 -10.12
CA ILE A 24 -0.14 26.00 -11.41
C ILE A 24 -1.14 26.28 -12.54
N SER A 25 -2.24 25.55 -12.61
CA SER A 25 -3.29 25.73 -13.60
C SER A 25 -3.92 27.12 -13.51
N TRP A 26 -4.26 27.55 -12.30
CA TRP A 26 -4.79 28.90 -12.06
C TRP A 26 -3.79 29.99 -12.50
N LEU A 27 -2.52 29.85 -12.13
CA LEU A 27 -1.46 30.79 -12.54
C LEU A 27 -1.31 30.83 -14.06
N MET A 28 -1.38 29.70 -14.74
CA MET A 28 -1.27 29.62 -16.20
C MET A 28 -2.46 30.23 -16.93
N ILE A 29 -3.67 30.10 -16.40
CA ILE A 29 -4.85 30.81 -16.91
C ILE A 29 -4.66 32.32 -16.76
N ARG A 30 -4.27 32.79 -15.56
CA ARG A 30 -3.96 34.22 -15.32
C ARG A 30 -2.84 34.73 -16.19
N TRP A 31 -1.81 33.91 -16.45
CA TRP A 31 -0.75 34.27 -17.40
C TRP A 31 -1.27 34.37 -18.84
N SER A 32 -2.15 33.45 -19.24
CA SER A 32 -2.74 33.44 -20.59
C SER A 32 -3.63 34.65 -20.87
N ASP A 33 -4.22 35.28 -19.85
CA ASP A 33 -5.02 36.50 -19.97
C ASP A 33 -4.16 37.70 -20.43
N ASP A 34 -2.94 37.84 -19.87
CA ASP A 34 -2.02 38.92 -20.17
C ASP A 34 -0.55 38.42 -20.23
N PRO A 35 -0.16 37.72 -21.31
CA PRO A 35 1.16 37.09 -21.40
C PRO A 35 2.30 38.10 -21.60
N ASP A 36 2.02 39.34 -21.99
CA ASP A 36 3.00 40.42 -22.18
C ASP A 36 2.98 41.44 -21.02
N GLY A 37 2.14 41.23 -20.04
CA GLY A 37 1.97 42.09 -18.89
C GLY A 37 3.18 42.12 -17.94
N PRO A 38 3.22 43.09 -17.03
CA PRO A 38 4.40 43.33 -16.16
C PRO A 38 4.68 42.19 -15.18
N LYS A 39 3.70 41.29 -14.94
CA LYS A 39 3.80 40.14 -14.04
C LYS A 39 4.04 38.82 -14.77
N ALA A 40 3.93 38.79 -16.11
CA ALA A 40 3.94 37.56 -16.88
C ALA A 40 5.19 36.71 -16.68
N ASP A 41 6.38 37.30 -16.72
CA ASP A 41 7.63 36.59 -16.51
C ASP A 41 7.76 36.02 -15.09
N ARG A 42 7.30 36.78 -14.09
CA ARG A 42 7.32 36.35 -12.67
C ARG A 42 6.40 35.15 -12.44
N ILE A 43 5.26 35.13 -13.13
CA ILE A 43 4.32 33.97 -13.09
C ILE A 43 4.99 32.73 -13.65
N LEU A 44 5.68 32.83 -14.79
CA LEU A 44 6.39 31.66 -15.38
C LEU A 44 7.51 31.14 -14.48
N VAL A 45 8.27 32.04 -13.83
CA VAL A 45 9.30 31.66 -12.84
C VAL A 45 8.67 30.98 -11.64
N LEU A 46 7.56 31.51 -11.12
CA LEU A 46 6.83 30.89 -10.00
C LEU A 46 6.25 29.52 -10.38
N VAL A 47 5.69 29.37 -11.59
CA VAL A 47 5.18 28.09 -12.11
C VAL A 47 6.31 27.06 -12.19
N ALA A 48 7.49 27.46 -12.69
CA ALA A 48 8.66 26.58 -12.72
C ALA A 48 9.07 26.11 -11.32
N TYR A 49 9.16 27.06 -10.37
CA TYR A 49 9.46 26.75 -8.97
C TYR A 49 8.45 25.76 -8.36
N LEU A 50 7.12 26.06 -8.52
CA LEU A 50 6.07 25.19 -7.98
C LEU A 50 6.03 23.81 -8.64
N SER A 51 6.36 23.71 -9.94
CA SER A 51 6.43 22.43 -10.64
C SER A 51 7.54 21.54 -10.08
N SER A 52 8.73 22.09 -9.88
CA SER A 52 9.86 21.34 -9.31
C SER A 52 9.69 21.05 -7.82
N LEU A 53 9.12 21.98 -7.05
CA LEU A 53 8.75 21.74 -5.66
C LEU A 53 7.69 20.63 -5.55
N GLY A 54 6.70 20.64 -6.46
CA GLY A 54 5.68 19.60 -6.56
C GLY A 54 6.27 18.22 -6.86
N TYR A 55 7.36 18.14 -7.64
CA TYR A 55 8.11 16.89 -7.85
C TYR A 55 8.68 16.34 -6.54
N GLY A 56 9.10 17.21 -5.63
CA GLY A 56 9.58 16.82 -4.28
C GLY A 56 8.46 16.22 -3.41
N VAL A 57 7.19 16.55 -3.66
CA VAL A 57 6.05 15.92 -3.01
C VAL A 57 5.72 14.58 -3.68
N HIS A 58 5.56 14.59 -4.99
CA HIS A 58 5.28 13.41 -5.82
C HIS A 58 5.59 13.70 -7.29
N MET A 59 6.09 12.70 -8.02
CA MET A 59 6.40 12.85 -9.46
C MET A 59 5.24 13.42 -10.29
N ALA A 60 4.00 13.14 -9.89
CA ALA A 60 2.80 13.67 -10.54
C ALA A 60 2.69 15.20 -10.44
N GLY A 61 3.40 15.87 -9.53
CA GLY A 61 3.48 17.34 -9.49
C GLY A 61 3.98 17.96 -10.79
N MET A 62 4.71 17.19 -11.63
CA MET A 62 5.18 17.62 -12.95
C MET A 62 4.18 17.40 -14.09
N LEU A 63 3.03 16.76 -13.85
CA LEU A 63 2.06 16.42 -14.91
C LEU A 63 1.46 17.65 -15.61
N ALA A 64 1.51 18.81 -14.99
CA ALA A 64 1.11 20.07 -15.63
C ALA A 64 2.17 20.64 -16.59
N ALA A 65 3.44 20.20 -16.51
CA ALA A 65 4.54 20.80 -17.26
C ALA A 65 4.36 20.76 -18.81
N PRO A 66 3.88 19.67 -19.43
CA PRO A 66 3.58 19.67 -20.87
C PRO A 66 2.51 20.69 -21.25
N ALA A 67 1.48 20.86 -20.41
CA ALA A 67 0.42 21.85 -20.64
C ALA A 67 0.96 23.28 -20.51
N VAL A 68 1.84 23.56 -19.55
CA VAL A 68 2.55 24.84 -19.41
C VAL A 68 3.35 25.13 -20.68
N ALA A 69 4.12 24.15 -21.16
CA ALA A 69 4.92 24.32 -22.38
C ALA A 69 4.06 24.65 -23.59
N VAL A 70 2.96 23.91 -23.81
CA VAL A 70 2.03 24.16 -24.93
C VAL A 70 1.37 25.54 -24.81
N ALA A 71 0.93 25.94 -23.62
CA ALA A 71 0.36 27.27 -23.39
C ALA A 71 1.35 28.40 -23.73
N VAL A 72 2.62 28.26 -23.34
CA VAL A 72 3.68 29.21 -23.67
C VAL A 72 3.93 29.27 -25.17
N LEU A 73 4.02 28.11 -25.84
CA LEU A 73 4.22 28.01 -27.27
C LEU A 73 3.08 28.66 -28.07
N VAL A 74 1.84 28.42 -27.66
CA VAL A 74 0.65 28.94 -28.36
C VAL A 74 0.48 30.44 -28.12
N ARG A 75 0.72 30.92 -26.89
CA ARG A 75 0.43 32.30 -26.50
C ARG A 75 1.58 33.27 -26.72
N ARG A 76 2.82 32.81 -26.48
CA ARG A 76 4.01 33.66 -26.50
C ARG A 76 5.26 32.86 -26.88
N PRO A 77 5.39 32.35 -28.11
CA PRO A 77 6.51 31.50 -28.52
C PRO A 77 7.89 32.17 -28.38
N ARG A 78 7.94 33.49 -28.50
CA ARG A 78 9.17 34.27 -28.30
C ARG A 78 9.76 34.16 -26.90
N THR A 79 9.01 33.63 -25.93
CA THR A 79 9.50 33.32 -24.57
C THR A 79 10.74 32.42 -24.62
N LEU A 80 10.81 31.47 -25.57
CA LEU A 80 11.93 30.54 -25.75
C LEU A 80 13.24 31.25 -26.16
N LEU A 81 13.16 32.47 -26.69
CA LEU A 81 14.34 33.26 -27.12
C LEU A 81 14.85 34.17 -26.00
N ARG A 82 14.16 34.24 -24.85
CA ARG A 82 14.48 35.16 -23.73
C ARG A 82 15.41 34.49 -22.74
N TRP A 83 16.70 34.40 -23.09
CA TRP A 83 17.71 33.68 -22.33
C TRP A 83 17.75 34.05 -20.82
N ARG A 84 17.55 35.35 -20.47
CA ARG A 84 17.52 35.80 -19.06
C ARG A 84 16.34 35.19 -18.29
N LEU A 85 15.16 35.08 -18.93
CA LEU A 85 14.00 34.44 -18.36
C LEU A 85 14.22 32.92 -18.22
N LEU A 86 14.82 32.30 -19.24
CA LEU A 86 15.15 30.86 -19.19
C LEU A 86 16.13 30.55 -18.08
N LEU A 87 17.13 31.40 -17.86
CA LEU A 87 18.04 31.26 -16.68
C LEU A 87 17.29 31.41 -15.35
N ALA A 88 16.36 32.37 -15.24
CA ALA A 88 15.54 32.54 -14.05
C ALA A 88 14.64 31.31 -13.83
N ILE A 89 14.04 30.75 -14.89
CA ILE A 89 13.26 29.51 -14.84
C ILE A 89 14.13 28.34 -14.41
N ALA A 90 15.33 28.17 -14.98
CA ALA A 90 16.28 27.12 -14.59
C ALA A 90 16.69 27.24 -13.12
N GLY A 91 16.99 28.46 -12.66
CA GLY A 91 17.29 28.73 -11.25
C GLY A 91 16.11 28.39 -10.32
N ALA A 92 14.88 28.71 -10.74
CA ALA A 92 13.67 28.39 -10.00
C ALA A 92 13.41 26.87 -9.93
N LEU A 93 13.69 26.14 -11.02
CA LEU A 93 13.61 24.67 -11.02
C LEU A 93 14.62 24.06 -10.05
N VAL A 94 15.88 24.53 -10.07
CA VAL A 94 16.91 24.07 -9.13
C VAL A 94 16.52 24.39 -7.69
N LEU A 95 16.03 25.62 -7.42
CA LEU A 95 15.58 26.02 -6.10
C LEU A 95 14.42 25.15 -5.59
N GLY A 96 13.47 24.80 -6.44
CA GLY A 96 12.34 23.94 -6.08
C GLY A 96 12.73 22.48 -5.80
N LEU A 97 13.91 22.03 -6.27
CA LEU A 97 14.45 20.70 -5.97
C LEU A 97 15.32 20.67 -4.69
N THR A 98 15.64 21.82 -4.09
CA THR A 98 16.48 21.86 -2.88
C THR A 98 15.95 21.05 -1.69
N PRO A 99 14.62 20.83 -1.50
CA PRO A 99 14.14 19.94 -0.44
C PRO A 99 14.70 18.51 -0.53
N PHE A 100 15.08 18.02 -1.72
CA PHE A 100 15.73 16.71 -1.84
C PHE A 100 17.08 16.63 -1.08
N ALA A 101 17.77 17.74 -0.87
CA ALA A 101 18.99 17.78 -0.08
C ALA A 101 18.76 17.38 1.39
N THR A 102 17.51 17.46 1.88
CA THR A 102 17.16 16.98 3.24
C THR A 102 17.33 15.47 3.39
N GLN A 103 17.21 14.69 2.30
CA GLN A 103 17.33 13.24 2.34
C GLN A 103 18.72 12.78 2.80
N PRO A 104 19.83 13.10 2.12
CA PRO A 104 21.17 12.72 2.57
C PRO A 104 21.56 13.37 3.91
N ILE A 105 21.06 14.58 4.21
CA ILE A 105 21.30 15.24 5.50
C ILE A 105 20.66 14.42 6.63
N ARG A 106 19.37 14.07 6.50
CA ARG A 106 18.65 13.28 7.50
C ARG A 106 19.26 11.89 7.67
N ALA A 107 19.54 11.20 6.55
CA ALA A 107 20.12 9.86 6.54
C ALA A 107 21.48 9.79 7.26
N ALA A 108 22.30 10.85 7.20
CA ALA A 108 23.57 10.91 7.89
C ALA A 108 23.46 10.81 9.43
N TYR A 109 22.28 11.07 10.00
CA TYR A 109 22.00 10.99 11.43
C TYR A 109 21.23 9.73 11.85
N ASN A 110 21.13 8.73 10.97
CA ASN A 110 20.51 7.42 11.22
C ASN A 110 19.11 7.51 11.86
N PRO A 111 18.11 8.07 11.17
CA PRO A 111 16.74 8.11 11.68
C PRO A 111 16.17 6.70 11.86
N PRO A 112 15.12 6.52 12.68
CA PRO A 112 14.49 5.20 12.91
C PRO A 112 14.05 4.50 11.61
N ILE A 113 13.62 5.28 10.61
CA ILE A 113 13.29 4.80 9.26
C ILE A 113 14.11 5.62 8.27
N ASP A 114 15.01 4.97 7.57
CA ASP A 114 15.96 5.58 6.61
C ASP A 114 15.85 4.91 5.23
N GLU A 115 14.69 5.01 4.62
CA GLU A 115 14.41 4.35 3.35
C GLU A 115 15.41 4.76 2.25
N GLY A 116 16.08 3.76 1.69
CA GLY A 116 17.05 3.92 0.63
C GLY A 116 18.42 4.46 1.08
N GLU A 117 18.59 4.87 2.33
CA GLU A 117 19.85 5.38 2.90
C GLU A 117 20.66 6.24 1.90
N PRO A 118 20.15 7.42 1.48
CA PRO A 118 20.68 8.20 0.35
C PRO A 118 21.98 8.96 0.68
N THR A 119 22.91 8.33 1.42
CA THR A 119 24.20 8.92 1.84
C THR A 119 25.24 7.85 2.14
N ALA A 120 26.51 8.17 1.95
CA ALA A 120 27.64 7.41 2.48
C ALA A 120 28.08 7.88 3.87
N CYS A 121 27.50 8.95 4.41
CA CYS A 121 27.78 9.43 5.76
C CYS A 121 27.05 8.58 6.80
N ARG A 122 27.78 8.06 7.80
CA ARG A 122 27.20 7.11 8.77
C ARG A 122 27.16 7.62 10.21
N ASN A 123 27.90 8.68 10.53
CA ASN A 123 28.00 9.24 11.88
C ASN A 123 27.91 10.76 11.86
N GLY A 124 26.90 11.30 11.18
CA GLY A 124 26.75 12.73 10.94
C GLY A 124 27.42 13.20 9.65
N LEU A 125 27.23 14.49 9.34
CA LEU A 125 27.74 15.09 8.12
C LEU A 125 29.24 15.46 8.28
N HIS A 126 30.07 14.95 7.38
CA HIS A 126 31.49 15.31 7.24
C HIS A 126 31.78 15.65 5.78
N LEU A 127 32.66 16.63 5.53
CA LEU A 127 32.98 17.06 4.16
C LEU A 127 33.43 15.89 3.26
N SER A 128 34.21 14.96 3.81
CA SER A 128 34.75 13.81 3.07
C SER A 128 33.67 12.84 2.60
N CYS A 129 32.60 12.61 3.36
CA CYS A 129 31.52 11.73 2.97
C CYS A 129 30.41 12.46 2.21
N THR A 130 30.07 13.70 2.60
CA THR A 130 28.96 14.47 1.99
C THR A 130 29.18 14.71 0.50
N PHE A 131 30.41 14.98 0.08
CA PHE A 131 30.77 15.24 -1.32
C PHE A 131 31.46 14.04 -1.99
N SER A 132 31.36 12.84 -1.41
CA SER A 132 31.93 11.62 -1.99
C SER A 132 31.07 11.10 -3.16
N SER A 133 31.70 10.32 -4.04
CA SER A 133 30.97 9.59 -5.07
C SER A 133 29.93 8.65 -4.47
N GLY A 134 30.23 8.00 -3.33
CA GLY A 134 29.30 7.12 -2.64
C GLY A 134 28.01 7.81 -2.20
N THR A 135 28.07 9.05 -1.70
CA THR A 135 26.86 9.83 -1.38
C THR A 135 26.12 10.24 -2.64
N TYR A 136 26.84 10.65 -3.69
CA TYR A 136 26.21 10.98 -4.97
C TYR A 136 25.47 9.76 -5.56
N ASP A 137 26.09 8.60 -5.60
CA ASP A 137 25.51 7.38 -6.16
C ASP A 137 24.30 6.91 -5.34
N ALA A 138 24.39 6.88 -4.00
CA ALA A 138 23.28 6.53 -3.12
C ALA A 138 22.11 7.52 -3.25
N PHE A 139 22.40 8.83 -3.29
CA PHE A 139 21.38 9.85 -3.52
C PHE A 139 20.72 9.70 -4.88
N MET A 140 21.48 9.49 -5.96
CA MET A 140 20.94 9.32 -7.31
C MET A 140 20.16 8.03 -7.46
N TYR A 141 20.59 6.95 -6.79
CA TYR A 141 19.82 5.70 -6.74
C TYR A 141 18.45 5.93 -6.12
N ASN A 142 18.37 6.62 -4.98
CA ASN A 142 17.11 6.95 -4.31
C ASN A 142 16.27 7.95 -5.12
N PHE A 143 16.90 9.04 -5.60
CA PHE A 143 16.23 10.05 -6.45
C PHE A 143 15.59 9.44 -7.70
N ASN A 144 16.28 8.51 -8.36
CA ASN A 144 15.78 7.77 -9.51
C ASN A 144 14.85 6.61 -9.15
N ARG A 145 14.59 6.39 -7.83
CA ARG A 145 13.76 5.29 -7.33
C ARG A 145 14.28 3.92 -7.80
N GLY A 146 15.58 3.71 -7.70
CA GLY A 146 16.28 2.53 -8.19
C GLY A 146 15.81 1.20 -7.58
N GLN A 147 15.29 1.23 -6.34
CA GLN A 147 14.72 0.06 -5.69
C GLN A 147 13.40 -0.42 -6.31
N TYR A 148 12.71 0.43 -7.11
CA TYR A 148 11.45 0.07 -7.75
C TYR A 148 11.72 -0.27 -9.22
N GLY A 149 11.52 -1.53 -9.59
CA GLY A 149 11.59 -1.96 -10.98
C GLY A 149 10.53 -1.25 -11.82
N LYS A 150 10.97 -0.64 -12.95
CA LYS A 150 10.05 -0.04 -13.91
C LYS A 150 9.97 -0.95 -15.14
N PRO A 151 8.76 -1.40 -15.54
CA PRO A 151 8.63 -2.13 -16.78
C PRO A 151 9.01 -1.23 -17.96
N ALA A 152 9.69 -1.79 -18.96
CA ALA A 152 10.01 -1.08 -20.16
C ALA A 152 8.73 -0.66 -20.91
N LEU A 153 8.72 0.53 -21.52
CA LEU A 153 7.52 1.07 -22.17
C LEU A 153 7.13 0.30 -23.45
N ASP A 154 8.09 -0.36 -24.08
CA ASP A 154 7.90 -1.22 -25.24
C ASP A 154 7.36 -2.61 -24.88
N GLN A 155 7.56 -3.05 -23.63
CA GLN A 155 7.04 -4.31 -23.12
C GLN A 155 5.72 -4.05 -22.37
N ARG A 156 4.60 -4.05 -23.11
CA ARG A 156 3.29 -3.78 -22.53
C ARG A 156 2.85 -4.89 -21.57
N GLN A 157 2.51 -4.52 -20.34
CA GLN A 157 2.04 -5.48 -19.32
C GLN A 157 0.56 -5.90 -19.54
N ALA A 158 -0.21 -5.08 -20.24
CA ALA A 158 -1.54 -5.37 -20.75
C ALA A 158 -1.77 -4.63 -22.08
N PRO A 159 -2.68 -5.09 -22.94
CA PRO A 159 -3.06 -4.34 -24.15
C PRO A 159 -3.49 -2.92 -23.79
N PHE A 160 -3.10 -1.94 -24.62
CA PHE A 160 -3.43 -0.53 -24.35
C PHE A 160 -4.93 -0.27 -24.20
N THR A 161 -5.75 -1.00 -24.98
CA THR A 161 -7.23 -0.97 -24.85
C THR A 161 -7.70 -1.46 -23.49
N GLY A 162 -7.06 -2.50 -22.93
CA GLY A 162 -7.34 -3.00 -21.57
C GLY A 162 -6.97 -1.97 -20.50
N GLN A 163 -5.89 -1.22 -20.71
CA GLN A 163 -5.46 -0.14 -19.81
C GLN A 163 -6.39 1.08 -19.90
N ILE A 164 -6.90 1.42 -21.09
CA ILE A 164 -8.00 2.40 -21.23
C ILE A 164 -9.27 1.89 -20.53
N GLY A 165 -9.56 0.60 -20.67
CA GLY A 165 -10.69 -0.05 -19.98
C GLY A 165 -10.56 0.05 -18.45
N MET A 166 -9.34 -0.04 -17.90
CA MET A 166 -9.08 0.17 -16.48
C MET A 166 -9.37 1.62 -16.07
N TRP A 167 -8.90 2.61 -16.85
CA TRP A 167 -9.23 4.02 -16.60
C TRP A 167 -10.74 4.25 -16.62
N TRP A 168 -11.47 3.70 -17.61
CA TRP A 168 -12.93 3.78 -17.68
C TRP A 168 -13.62 3.12 -16.49
N TYR A 169 -13.12 1.97 -16.05
CA TYR A 169 -13.62 1.29 -14.86
C TYR A 169 -13.53 2.17 -13.62
N TYR A 170 -12.39 2.81 -13.38
CA TYR A 170 -12.20 3.74 -12.28
C TYR A 170 -12.93 5.08 -12.49
N PHE A 171 -13.10 5.52 -13.73
CA PHE A 171 -13.92 6.69 -14.05
C PHE A 171 -15.38 6.52 -13.59
N LYS A 172 -15.96 5.34 -13.73
CA LYS A 172 -17.31 5.06 -13.24
C LYS A 172 -17.44 5.26 -11.73
N TRP A 173 -16.39 4.93 -10.96
CA TRP A 173 -16.39 5.11 -9.51
C TRP A 173 -16.54 6.56 -9.06
N GLN A 174 -16.07 7.51 -9.86
CA GLN A 174 -16.14 8.92 -9.50
C GLN A 174 -17.57 9.41 -9.30
N TRP A 175 -18.50 8.85 -10.06
CA TRP A 175 -19.89 9.24 -10.08
C TRP A 175 -20.78 8.40 -9.15
N MET A 176 -20.43 7.13 -9.00
CA MET A 176 -21.06 6.19 -8.06
C MET A 176 -20.12 5.02 -7.81
N ARG A 177 -19.66 4.85 -6.58
CA ARG A 177 -18.92 3.65 -6.18
C ARG A 177 -19.90 2.51 -5.90
N ASP A 178 -19.79 1.42 -6.64
CA ASP A 178 -20.58 0.20 -6.45
C ASP A 178 -19.60 -0.99 -6.25
N PRO A 179 -19.05 -1.14 -5.02
CA PRO A 179 -17.99 -2.13 -4.77
C PRO A 179 -18.48 -3.58 -4.86
N PHE A 180 -19.77 -3.78 -4.75
CA PHE A 180 -20.39 -5.11 -4.71
C PHE A 180 -21.24 -5.42 -5.92
N ASN A 181 -21.17 -4.58 -6.97
CA ASN A 181 -21.93 -4.74 -8.22
C ASN A 181 -23.44 -4.90 -8.02
N GLN A 182 -24.00 -4.15 -7.06
CA GLN A 182 -25.43 -4.20 -6.74
C GLN A 182 -26.27 -3.35 -7.70
N ASN A 183 -25.69 -2.27 -8.22
CA ASN A 183 -26.38 -1.31 -9.11
C ASN A 183 -25.55 -0.97 -10.35
N PRO A 184 -25.05 -1.94 -11.13
CA PRO A 184 -24.12 -1.69 -12.25
C PRO A 184 -24.72 -0.86 -13.38
N ALA A 185 -26.04 -0.96 -13.59
CA ALA A 185 -26.75 -0.15 -14.58
C ALA A 185 -26.76 1.33 -14.17
N MET A 186 -27.12 1.65 -12.93
CA MET A 186 -27.13 3.02 -12.43
C MET A 186 -25.73 3.64 -12.44
N GLN A 187 -24.70 2.90 -11.99
CA GLN A 187 -23.30 3.33 -12.07
C GLN A 187 -22.91 3.68 -13.51
N SER A 188 -23.27 2.84 -14.48
CA SER A 188 -22.95 3.05 -15.88
C SER A 188 -23.72 4.24 -16.48
N ILE A 189 -25.00 4.43 -16.14
CA ILE A 189 -25.81 5.59 -16.56
C ILE A 189 -25.20 6.88 -16.04
N LEU A 190 -24.90 6.97 -14.75
CA LEU A 190 -24.29 8.17 -14.16
C LEU A 190 -22.92 8.46 -14.80
N ALA A 191 -22.09 7.44 -15.01
CA ALA A 191 -20.83 7.62 -15.70
C ALA A 191 -21.01 8.16 -17.12
N ALA A 192 -21.99 7.63 -17.87
CA ALA A 192 -22.29 8.13 -19.23
C ALA A 192 -22.80 9.58 -19.21
N VAL A 193 -23.69 9.94 -18.30
CA VAL A 193 -24.19 11.31 -18.13
C VAL A 193 -23.04 12.29 -17.87
N PHE A 194 -22.19 12.00 -16.89
CA PHE A 194 -21.05 12.87 -16.58
C PHE A 194 -19.94 12.84 -17.63
N PHE A 195 -19.81 11.74 -18.37
CA PHE A 195 -18.91 11.68 -19.51
C PHE A 195 -19.39 12.61 -20.63
N VAL A 196 -20.66 12.54 -21.00
CA VAL A 196 -21.25 13.40 -22.03
C VAL A 196 -21.21 14.86 -21.58
N LEU A 197 -21.53 15.13 -20.31
CA LEU A 197 -21.48 16.49 -19.76
C LEU A 197 -20.05 17.08 -19.80
N GLY A 198 -19.03 16.28 -19.48
CA GLY A 198 -17.63 16.66 -19.59
C GLY A 198 -17.18 16.91 -21.04
N ALA A 199 -17.55 16.02 -21.98
CA ALA A 199 -17.27 16.18 -23.40
C ALA A 199 -17.95 17.45 -23.96
N PHE A 200 -19.18 17.71 -23.57
CA PHE A 200 -19.91 18.93 -23.92
C PHE A 200 -19.22 20.16 -23.35
N GLY A 201 -18.80 20.13 -22.09
CA GLY A 201 -18.06 21.21 -21.45
C GLY A 201 -16.71 21.48 -22.12
N ALA A 202 -16.00 20.43 -22.55
CA ALA A 202 -14.77 20.56 -23.34
C ALA A 202 -15.05 21.27 -24.68
N TRP A 203 -16.13 20.89 -25.36
CA TRP A 203 -16.55 21.56 -26.59
C TRP A 203 -16.90 23.03 -26.37
N VAL A 204 -17.69 23.35 -25.34
CA VAL A 204 -18.01 24.74 -24.93
C VAL A 204 -16.73 25.51 -24.64
N HIS A 205 -15.80 24.95 -23.87
CA HIS A 205 -14.52 25.55 -23.57
C HIS A 205 -13.72 25.87 -24.83
N PHE A 206 -13.62 24.91 -25.78
CA PHE A 206 -12.96 25.13 -27.05
C PHE A 206 -13.59 26.26 -27.88
N GLN A 207 -14.92 26.36 -27.90
CA GLN A 207 -15.64 27.39 -28.67
C GLN A 207 -15.54 28.78 -28.03
N ARG A 208 -15.58 28.85 -26.68
CA ARG A 208 -15.69 30.12 -25.96
C ARG A 208 -14.36 30.70 -25.52
N GLU A 209 -13.40 29.84 -25.13
CA GLU A 209 -12.13 30.29 -24.57
C GLU A 209 -10.97 29.40 -25.01
N ARG A 210 -10.56 29.54 -26.29
CA ARG A 210 -9.48 28.76 -26.89
C ARG A 210 -8.12 28.94 -26.22
N ARG A 211 -7.91 30.08 -25.54
CA ARG A 211 -6.61 30.41 -24.94
C ARG A 211 -6.27 29.46 -23.79
N SER A 212 -7.20 29.29 -22.87
CA SER A 212 -7.06 28.38 -21.75
C SER A 212 -7.32 26.92 -22.16
N PHE A 213 -8.10 26.70 -23.24
CA PHE A 213 -8.37 25.35 -23.74
C PHE A 213 -7.08 24.60 -24.13
N TRP A 214 -6.12 25.23 -24.80
CA TRP A 214 -4.88 24.56 -25.18
C TRP A 214 -4.07 24.09 -23.97
N TYR A 215 -4.05 24.88 -22.90
CA TYR A 215 -3.48 24.45 -21.63
C TYR A 215 -4.23 23.25 -21.06
N PHE A 216 -5.54 23.39 -20.87
CA PHE A 216 -6.36 22.42 -20.17
C PHE A 216 -6.56 21.13 -20.97
N GLY A 217 -6.72 21.22 -22.27
CA GLY A 217 -6.80 20.07 -23.17
C GLY A 217 -5.50 19.27 -23.20
N THR A 218 -4.34 19.96 -23.21
CA THR A 218 -3.04 19.27 -23.10
C THR A 218 -2.88 18.64 -21.74
N TYR A 219 -3.28 19.30 -20.67
CA TYR A 219 -3.26 18.75 -19.33
C TYR A 219 -4.12 17.47 -19.24
N MET A 220 -5.33 17.52 -19.78
CA MET A 220 -6.23 16.35 -19.84
C MET A 220 -5.64 15.20 -20.64
N PHE A 221 -5.04 15.48 -21.79
CA PHE A 221 -4.34 14.48 -22.60
C PHE A 221 -3.17 13.85 -21.83
N THR A 222 -2.36 14.68 -21.17
CA THR A 222 -1.19 14.25 -20.39
C THR A 222 -1.61 13.36 -19.23
N THR A 223 -2.63 13.77 -18.47
CA THR A 223 -3.08 13.04 -17.26
C THR A 223 -3.94 11.82 -17.58
N THR A 224 -4.37 11.64 -18.83
CA THR A 224 -5.16 10.49 -19.30
C THR A 224 -4.33 9.59 -20.20
N LEU A 225 -4.31 9.87 -21.49
CA LEU A 225 -3.73 8.96 -22.50
C LEU A 225 -2.21 8.79 -22.33
N LEU A 226 -1.49 9.89 -22.13
CA LEU A 226 -0.04 9.83 -21.95
C LEU A 226 0.32 9.15 -20.63
N LEU A 227 -0.42 9.41 -19.57
CA LEU A 227 -0.20 8.78 -18.27
C LEU A 227 -0.53 7.28 -18.29
N ILE A 228 -1.63 6.86 -18.93
CA ILE A 228 -1.97 5.44 -19.14
C ILE A 228 -0.82 4.74 -19.88
N TYR A 229 -0.30 5.37 -20.94
CA TYR A 229 0.81 4.82 -21.70
C TYR A 229 2.09 4.71 -20.85
N TYR A 230 2.42 5.74 -20.08
CA TYR A 230 3.62 5.80 -19.24
C TYR A 230 3.59 4.81 -18.09
N LEU A 231 2.45 4.68 -17.38
CA LEU A 231 2.33 3.81 -16.22
C LEU A 231 2.41 2.33 -16.60
N ASN A 232 1.98 1.97 -17.79
CA ASN A 232 2.08 0.62 -18.35
C ASN A 232 1.60 -0.47 -17.37
N PHE A 233 0.47 -0.25 -16.69
CA PHE A 233 -0.08 -1.18 -15.70
C PHE A 233 -0.60 -2.48 -16.33
N LYS A 234 -0.64 -3.54 -15.52
CA LYS A 234 -1.44 -4.75 -15.74
C LYS A 234 -2.92 -4.41 -15.67
N TYR A 235 -3.80 -5.40 -15.73
CA TYR A 235 -5.21 -5.16 -15.43
C TYR A 235 -5.41 -4.77 -13.97
N GLY A 236 -6.41 -3.91 -13.67
CA GLY A 236 -6.73 -3.54 -12.29
C GLY A 236 -7.12 -4.75 -11.44
N ALA A 237 -6.84 -4.70 -10.14
CA ALA A 237 -7.09 -5.81 -9.23
C ALA A 237 -8.53 -6.32 -9.30
N THR A 238 -9.51 -5.38 -9.27
CA THR A 238 -10.94 -5.70 -9.33
C THR A 238 -11.59 -5.43 -10.70
N GLN A 239 -10.78 -5.08 -11.71
CA GLN A 239 -11.30 -4.82 -13.06
C GLN A 239 -11.99 -6.09 -13.63
N PRO A 240 -13.24 -5.99 -14.10
CA PRO A 240 -13.95 -7.13 -14.66
C PRO A 240 -13.38 -7.50 -16.03
N VAL A 241 -12.53 -8.52 -16.07
CA VAL A 241 -11.93 -9.08 -17.30
C VAL A 241 -12.04 -10.59 -17.22
N THR A 242 -12.40 -11.23 -18.32
CA THR A 242 -12.52 -12.69 -18.44
C THR A 242 -11.15 -13.33 -18.73
N GLY A 243 -10.93 -14.52 -18.19
CA GLY A 243 -9.69 -15.29 -18.38
C GLY A 243 -8.66 -15.04 -17.28
N ASP A 244 -7.62 -15.89 -17.31
CA ASP A 244 -6.46 -15.75 -16.43
C ASP A 244 -5.52 -14.68 -17.01
N VAL A 245 -5.56 -13.48 -16.43
CA VAL A 245 -4.78 -12.33 -16.85
C VAL A 245 -3.96 -11.77 -15.70
N ALA A 246 -2.78 -11.28 -16.01
CA ALA A 246 -1.93 -10.62 -15.02
C ALA A 246 -2.61 -9.35 -14.49
N ARG A 247 -2.77 -9.26 -13.16
CA ARG A 247 -3.43 -8.16 -12.46
C ARG A 247 -2.46 -7.37 -11.61
N GLU A 248 -2.80 -6.11 -11.34
CA GLU A 248 -2.16 -5.32 -10.30
C GLU A 248 -2.51 -5.91 -8.91
N VAL A 249 -1.61 -5.74 -7.96
CA VAL A 249 -1.82 -6.18 -6.56
C VAL A 249 -2.91 -5.40 -5.83
N ARG A 250 -3.22 -4.19 -6.31
CA ARG A 250 -4.30 -3.32 -5.79
C ARG A 250 -4.89 -2.48 -6.92
N ASP A 251 -6.06 -1.91 -6.71
CA ASP A 251 -6.63 -0.96 -7.65
C ASP A 251 -5.80 0.32 -7.70
N ARG A 252 -5.61 0.85 -8.92
CA ARG A 252 -4.71 1.97 -9.21
C ARG A 252 -5.45 3.25 -9.58
N ASP A 253 -6.68 3.41 -9.11
CA ASP A 253 -7.55 4.56 -9.39
C ASP A 253 -6.92 5.90 -8.99
N TYR A 254 -6.16 5.92 -7.90
CA TYR A 254 -5.51 7.11 -7.38
C TYR A 254 -4.43 7.70 -8.31
N PHE A 255 -3.87 6.93 -9.24
CA PHE A 255 -2.98 7.48 -10.27
C PHE A 255 -3.71 8.34 -11.32
N PHE A 256 -5.01 8.22 -11.43
CA PHE A 256 -5.83 8.94 -12.39
C PHE A 256 -6.67 10.07 -11.78
N LEU A 257 -6.51 10.37 -10.51
CA LEU A 257 -7.28 11.43 -9.85
C LEU A 257 -7.11 12.80 -10.53
N TRP A 258 -5.92 13.10 -11.10
CA TRP A 258 -5.64 14.30 -11.89
C TRP A 258 -6.53 14.40 -13.13
N SER A 259 -6.73 13.29 -13.83
CA SER A 259 -7.62 13.14 -14.99
C SER A 259 -9.09 13.31 -14.59
N PHE A 260 -9.49 12.66 -13.49
CA PHE A 260 -10.86 12.71 -13.00
C PHE A 260 -11.25 14.11 -12.51
N SER A 261 -10.36 14.79 -11.79
CA SER A 261 -10.56 16.16 -11.34
C SER A 261 -10.67 17.11 -12.55
N ALA A 262 -9.81 16.96 -13.56
CA ALA A 262 -9.88 17.75 -14.78
C ALA A 262 -11.19 17.51 -15.54
N TRP A 263 -11.63 16.24 -15.64
CA TRP A 263 -12.93 15.92 -16.24
C TRP A 263 -14.09 16.57 -15.48
N GLY A 264 -14.00 16.60 -14.14
CA GLY A 264 -14.96 17.28 -13.27
C GLY A 264 -15.08 18.79 -13.58
N VAL A 265 -13.95 19.45 -13.89
CA VAL A 265 -13.97 20.86 -14.32
C VAL A 265 -14.70 21.02 -15.65
N TRP A 266 -14.45 20.18 -16.64
CA TRP A 266 -15.20 20.22 -17.91
C TRP A 266 -16.69 19.90 -17.71
N ALA A 267 -17.03 18.93 -16.87
CA ALA A 267 -18.41 18.64 -16.56
C ALA A 267 -19.11 19.84 -15.89
N ALA A 268 -18.42 20.55 -15.01
CA ALA A 268 -18.92 21.78 -14.40
C ALA A 268 -19.14 22.89 -15.43
N LEU A 269 -18.21 23.10 -16.37
CA LEU A 269 -18.38 24.08 -17.44
C LEU A 269 -19.59 23.74 -18.34
N GLY A 270 -19.75 22.46 -18.68
CA GLY A 270 -20.91 21.98 -19.42
C GLY A 270 -22.23 22.24 -18.67
N LEU A 271 -22.24 21.94 -17.37
CA LEU A 271 -23.42 22.15 -16.54
C LEU A 271 -23.78 23.63 -16.39
N VAL A 272 -22.79 24.51 -16.18
CA VAL A 272 -22.99 25.96 -16.13
C VAL A 272 -23.57 26.47 -17.44
N PHE A 273 -23.06 26.04 -18.59
CA PHE A 273 -23.59 26.43 -19.88
C PHE A 273 -25.03 25.96 -20.11
N ILE A 274 -25.36 24.73 -19.69
CA ILE A 274 -26.76 24.25 -19.72
C ILE A 274 -27.64 25.05 -18.80
N TRP A 275 -27.17 25.37 -17.59
CA TRP A 275 -27.88 26.21 -16.65
C TRP A 275 -28.20 27.61 -17.24
N GLU A 276 -27.21 28.31 -17.81
CA GLU A 276 -27.41 29.58 -18.48
C GLU A 276 -28.40 29.48 -19.66
N SER A 277 -28.27 28.39 -20.45
CA SER A 277 -29.17 28.13 -21.57
C SER A 277 -30.63 27.92 -21.12
N VAL A 278 -30.81 27.09 -20.08
CA VAL A 278 -32.16 26.86 -19.50
C VAL A 278 -32.71 28.12 -18.86
N ALA A 279 -31.90 28.89 -18.13
CA ALA A 279 -32.29 30.17 -17.53
C ALA A 279 -32.77 31.15 -18.59
N SER A 280 -32.16 31.16 -19.77
CA SER A 280 -32.55 32.05 -20.88
C SER A 280 -33.99 31.87 -21.35
N PHE A 281 -34.60 30.71 -21.11
CA PHE A 281 -36.04 30.48 -21.40
C PHE A 281 -36.97 31.22 -20.41
N PHE A 282 -36.48 31.58 -19.22
CA PHE A 282 -37.25 32.27 -18.20
C PHE A 282 -37.14 33.82 -18.27
N GLY A 283 -36.14 34.31 -19.00
CA GLY A 283 -35.97 35.75 -19.23
C GLY A 283 -34.55 36.15 -19.55
N THR A 284 -34.40 37.06 -20.47
CA THR A 284 -33.09 37.57 -20.93
C THR A 284 -33.05 39.10 -20.89
N GLU A 285 -31.86 39.67 -20.69
CA GLU A 285 -31.58 41.10 -20.79
C GLU A 285 -30.36 41.35 -21.67
N ARG A 286 -30.29 42.55 -22.26
CA ARG A 286 -29.14 42.97 -23.08
C ARG A 286 -28.17 43.76 -22.22
N THR A 287 -26.98 43.27 -22.05
CA THR A 287 -25.92 43.88 -21.23
C THR A 287 -24.71 44.20 -22.09
N LYS A 288 -24.03 45.32 -21.85
CA LYS A 288 -22.76 45.65 -22.47
C LYS A 288 -21.61 44.93 -21.78
N LEU A 289 -20.90 44.07 -22.49
CA LEU A 289 -19.64 43.47 -22.03
C LEU A 289 -18.49 44.04 -22.87
N GLY A 290 -17.79 45.04 -22.32
CA GLY A 290 -16.79 45.76 -23.08
C GLY A 290 -17.42 46.59 -24.23
N LYS A 291 -17.08 46.26 -25.50
CA LYS A 291 -17.61 46.89 -26.69
C LYS A 291 -18.83 46.16 -27.29
N ASP A 292 -19.10 44.96 -26.85
CA ASP A 292 -20.13 44.09 -27.41
C ASP A 292 -21.42 44.13 -26.58
N LEU A 293 -22.56 44.12 -27.27
CA LEU A 293 -23.88 43.96 -26.67
C LEU A 293 -24.23 42.49 -26.70
N ILE A 294 -24.26 41.85 -25.52
CA ILE A 294 -24.60 40.45 -25.36
C ILE A 294 -25.96 40.28 -24.68
N THR A 295 -26.63 39.17 -25.00
CA THR A 295 -27.90 38.80 -24.34
C THR A 295 -27.55 37.74 -23.28
N LEU A 296 -27.87 38.05 -22.03
CA LEU A 296 -27.66 37.15 -20.88
C LEU A 296 -28.98 36.83 -20.20
N PRO A 297 -29.11 35.69 -19.49
CA PRO A 297 -30.24 35.47 -18.59
C PRO A 297 -30.29 36.55 -17.52
N THR A 298 -31.49 36.98 -17.12
CA THR A 298 -31.67 37.87 -15.95
C THR A 298 -31.31 37.16 -14.66
N ASP A 299 -30.97 37.89 -13.61
CA ASP A 299 -30.68 37.32 -12.27
C ASP A 299 -31.84 36.45 -11.75
N GLN A 300 -33.08 36.85 -12.03
CA GLN A 300 -34.26 36.09 -11.63
C GLN A 300 -34.37 34.78 -12.43
N ALA A 301 -34.08 34.82 -13.74
CA ALA A 301 -34.06 33.63 -14.60
C ALA A 301 -32.97 32.63 -14.17
N LEU A 302 -31.78 33.15 -13.79
CA LEU A 302 -30.71 32.32 -13.23
C LEU A 302 -31.14 31.60 -11.95
N LYS A 303 -31.86 32.29 -11.05
CA LYS A 303 -32.40 31.65 -9.83
C LYS A 303 -33.43 30.57 -10.17
N PHE A 304 -34.36 30.84 -11.13
CA PHE A 304 -35.35 29.83 -11.54
C PHE A 304 -34.69 28.60 -12.24
N GLY A 305 -33.63 28.81 -13.00
CA GLY A 305 -32.89 27.70 -13.65
C GLY A 305 -31.96 26.94 -12.69
N SER A 306 -31.67 27.48 -11.49
CA SER A 306 -30.66 26.91 -10.58
C SER A 306 -30.90 25.47 -10.11
N PRO A 307 -32.13 24.89 -10.08
CA PRO A 307 -32.31 23.49 -9.68
C PRO A 307 -31.49 22.50 -10.54
N ILE A 308 -31.16 22.85 -11.79
CA ILE A 308 -30.34 21.97 -12.64
C ILE A 308 -28.95 21.78 -12.09
N LEU A 309 -28.43 22.72 -11.31
CA LEU A 309 -27.12 22.62 -10.66
C LEU A 309 -27.07 21.52 -9.58
N LEU A 310 -28.23 21.02 -9.12
CA LEU A 310 -28.31 19.88 -8.20
C LEU A 310 -27.70 18.61 -8.80
N ILE A 311 -27.54 18.52 -10.12
CA ILE A 311 -26.82 17.42 -10.77
C ILE A 311 -25.37 17.33 -10.24
N ALA A 312 -24.74 18.45 -9.92
CA ALA A 312 -23.36 18.49 -9.42
C ALA A 312 -23.17 17.79 -8.07
N ILE A 313 -24.23 17.69 -7.25
CA ILE A 313 -24.14 17.06 -5.92
C ILE A 313 -24.50 15.57 -5.92
N ILE A 314 -24.97 15.00 -7.04
CA ILE A 314 -25.28 13.58 -7.16
C ILE A 314 -24.08 12.70 -6.72
N PRO A 315 -22.84 12.95 -7.20
CA PRO A 315 -21.67 12.13 -6.81
C PRO A 315 -21.35 12.21 -5.31
N LEU A 316 -21.74 13.28 -4.62
CA LEU A 316 -21.58 13.41 -3.17
C LEU A 316 -22.46 12.36 -2.45
N PHE A 317 -23.75 12.28 -2.81
CA PHE A 317 -24.68 11.36 -2.17
C PHE A 317 -24.42 9.90 -2.56
N THR A 318 -24.11 9.62 -3.83
CA THR A 318 -23.86 8.26 -4.30
C THR A 318 -22.54 7.67 -3.75
N ASN A 319 -21.62 8.52 -3.28
CA ASN A 319 -20.35 8.10 -2.69
C ASN A 319 -20.25 8.35 -1.17
N TRP A 320 -21.32 8.87 -0.55
CA TRP A 320 -21.31 9.23 0.87
C TRP A 320 -20.95 8.09 1.80
N GLN A 321 -21.37 6.88 1.46
CA GLN A 321 -21.10 5.69 2.25
C GLN A 321 -19.65 5.19 2.10
N TRP A 322 -19.03 5.40 0.93
CA TRP A 322 -17.80 4.71 0.55
C TRP A 322 -16.54 5.59 0.56
N ALA A 323 -16.69 6.90 0.37
CA ALA A 323 -15.54 7.79 0.31
C ALA A 323 -15.01 8.21 1.70
N PRO A 324 -15.85 8.53 2.71
CA PRO A 324 -15.38 8.92 4.04
C PRO A 324 -14.67 7.77 4.75
N ARG A 325 -13.70 8.12 5.60
CA ARG A 325 -13.00 7.18 6.48
C ARG A 325 -13.13 7.57 7.96
N SER A 326 -14.13 8.35 8.29
CA SER A 326 -14.38 8.78 9.66
C SER A 326 -14.65 7.57 10.56
N GLY A 327 -13.93 7.48 11.67
CA GLY A 327 -14.06 6.38 12.63
C GLY A 327 -13.45 5.04 12.17
N GLN A 328 -12.75 4.99 11.03
CA GLN A 328 -12.02 3.81 10.61
C GLN A 328 -10.67 3.76 11.33
N THR A 329 -10.58 2.99 12.40
CA THR A 329 -9.36 2.79 13.21
C THR A 329 -8.77 1.38 13.04
N ASP A 330 -9.40 0.55 12.24
CA ASP A 330 -9.09 -0.87 12.09
C ASP A 330 -7.63 -1.16 11.71
N THR A 331 -7.01 -0.32 10.89
CA THR A 331 -5.59 -0.47 10.51
C THR A 331 -4.65 -0.22 11.69
N ARG A 332 -4.93 0.82 12.48
CA ARG A 332 -4.23 1.12 13.73
C ARG A 332 -4.41 0.00 14.74
N ASP A 333 -5.64 -0.41 14.94
CA ASP A 333 -6.02 -1.43 15.94
C ASP A 333 -5.39 -2.79 15.54
N PHE A 334 -5.33 -3.14 14.25
CA PHE A 334 -4.59 -4.30 13.77
C PHE A 334 -3.09 -4.24 14.10
N ALA A 335 -2.47 -3.06 13.96
CA ALA A 335 -1.06 -2.90 14.32
C ALA A 335 -0.82 -3.12 15.81
N HIS A 336 -1.72 -2.64 16.67
CA HIS A 336 -1.67 -2.90 18.11
C HIS A 336 -1.82 -4.39 18.40
N ASP A 337 -2.85 -5.04 17.86
CA ASP A 337 -3.12 -6.46 18.08
C ASP A 337 -1.95 -7.35 17.63
N LEU A 338 -1.31 -7.01 16.50
CA LEU A 338 -0.14 -7.75 16.03
C LEU A 338 1.09 -7.54 16.91
N LEU A 339 1.37 -6.30 17.35
CA LEU A 339 2.46 -6.01 18.29
C LEU A 339 2.21 -6.63 19.66
N ASP A 340 0.97 -6.67 20.10
CA ASP A 340 0.57 -7.25 21.40
C ASP A 340 0.65 -8.79 21.38
N SER A 341 0.62 -9.41 20.21
CA SER A 341 0.89 -10.85 20.06
C SER A 341 2.34 -11.23 20.35
N VAL A 342 3.27 -10.26 20.36
CA VAL A 342 4.72 -10.47 20.52
C VAL A 342 5.18 -10.16 21.94
N GLU A 343 5.92 -11.07 22.56
CA GLU A 343 6.54 -10.82 23.87
C GLU A 343 7.49 -9.62 23.84
N PRO A 344 7.69 -8.96 24.99
CA PRO A 344 8.65 -7.87 25.08
C PRO A 344 10.02 -8.21 24.51
N TYR A 345 10.59 -7.25 23.77
CA TYR A 345 11.86 -7.35 23.06
C TYR A 345 11.90 -8.36 21.91
N GLY A 346 10.76 -8.94 21.49
CA GLY A 346 10.70 -9.90 20.42
C GLY A 346 11.15 -9.34 19.07
N VAL A 347 11.58 -10.24 18.17
CA VAL A 347 11.74 -9.98 16.75
C VAL A 347 10.50 -10.51 16.05
N LEU A 348 9.80 -9.65 15.33
CA LEU A 348 8.61 -10.01 14.54
C LEU A 348 8.96 -9.96 13.06
N VAL A 349 8.93 -11.11 12.41
CA VAL A 349 9.13 -11.21 10.96
C VAL A 349 7.80 -10.96 10.26
N THR A 350 7.76 -9.93 9.41
CA THR A 350 6.61 -9.52 8.58
C THR A 350 6.92 -9.69 7.09
N VAL A 351 5.94 -9.57 6.20
CA VAL A 351 6.14 -9.90 4.78
C VAL A 351 5.91 -8.72 3.85
N GLY A 352 4.89 -7.91 4.09
CA GLY A 352 4.47 -6.87 3.13
C GLY A 352 4.16 -5.53 3.74
N ASP A 353 3.70 -4.59 2.88
CA ASP A 353 3.36 -3.23 3.28
C ASP A 353 2.20 -3.20 4.29
N ASN A 354 1.22 -4.10 4.11
CA ASN A 354 -0.04 -4.08 4.86
C ASN A 354 0.12 -4.47 6.34
N ASP A 355 1.13 -5.24 6.68
CA ASP A 355 1.45 -5.62 8.06
C ASP A 355 2.56 -4.74 8.66
N THR A 356 3.48 -4.23 7.87
CA THR A 356 4.67 -3.49 8.33
C THR A 356 4.41 -2.00 8.56
N PHE A 357 3.80 -1.29 7.60
CA PHE A 357 3.64 0.16 7.73
C PHE A 357 2.67 0.57 8.85
N PRO A 358 1.60 -0.18 9.15
CA PRO A 358 0.83 0.05 10.37
C PRO A 358 1.66 -0.09 11.65
N LEU A 359 2.60 -1.07 11.71
CA LEU A 359 3.49 -1.24 12.87
C LEU A 359 4.42 -0.03 13.01
N TRP A 360 5.00 0.47 11.93
CA TRP A 360 5.83 1.67 11.97
C TRP A 360 5.05 2.89 12.47
N TYR A 361 3.79 3.04 12.06
CA TYR A 361 2.94 4.10 12.59
C TYR A 361 2.73 3.93 14.10
N ALA A 362 2.36 2.76 14.57
CA ALA A 362 2.15 2.49 16.00
C ALA A 362 3.44 2.74 16.80
N GLN A 363 4.58 2.29 16.29
CA GLN A 363 5.88 2.43 16.97
C GLN A 363 6.42 3.86 16.96
N GLU A 364 6.45 4.53 15.81
CA GLU A 364 7.18 5.79 15.65
C GLU A 364 6.28 7.03 15.86
N VAL A 365 4.95 6.90 15.70
CA VAL A 365 4.00 8.00 15.93
C VAL A 365 3.33 7.90 17.30
N GLU A 366 2.84 6.70 17.67
CA GLU A 366 2.14 6.51 18.94
C GLU A 366 3.07 6.05 20.08
N GLY A 367 4.28 5.60 19.75
CA GLY A 367 5.25 5.08 20.72
C GLY A 367 4.82 3.77 21.36
N ILE A 368 4.05 2.94 20.63
CA ILE A 368 3.55 1.65 21.09
C ILE A 368 4.58 0.57 20.74
N ARG A 369 4.93 -0.28 21.73
CA ARG A 369 5.76 -1.47 21.54
C ARG A 369 7.02 -1.24 20.70
N ARG A 370 7.73 -0.14 20.92
CA ARG A 370 9.01 0.17 20.24
C ARG A 370 10.11 -0.84 20.62
N ASP A 371 9.93 -1.59 21.67
CA ASP A 371 10.78 -2.70 22.12
C ASP A 371 10.80 -3.87 21.13
N VAL A 372 9.73 -4.06 20.34
CA VAL A 372 9.64 -5.09 19.29
C VAL A 372 10.38 -4.63 18.04
N ILE A 373 11.17 -5.53 17.45
CA ILE A 373 11.81 -5.31 16.17
C ILE A 373 10.94 -5.89 15.07
N ASP A 374 10.50 -5.04 14.16
CA ASP A 374 9.85 -5.45 12.91
C ASP A 374 10.93 -5.77 11.85
N ALA A 375 10.90 -6.98 11.31
CA ALA A 375 11.84 -7.51 10.33
C ALA A 375 11.07 -7.92 9.06
N ASN A 376 10.80 -6.94 8.19
CA ASN A 376 10.05 -7.17 6.96
C ASN A 376 10.91 -7.88 5.91
N THR A 377 10.46 -9.04 5.42
CA THR A 377 11.20 -9.87 4.45
C THR A 377 11.36 -9.21 3.10
N SER A 378 10.38 -8.44 2.62
CA SER A 378 10.52 -7.70 1.35
C SER A 378 11.60 -6.63 1.45
N LEU A 379 11.66 -5.89 2.56
CA LEU A 379 12.67 -4.85 2.79
C LEU A 379 14.06 -5.42 3.11
N LEU A 380 14.14 -6.59 3.74
CA LEU A 380 15.41 -7.27 4.00
C LEU A 380 16.16 -7.66 2.71
N ASN A 381 15.49 -7.69 1.56
CA ASN A 381 16.14 -7.84 0.26
C ASN A 381 16.82 -6.55 -0.21
N THR A 382 16.67 -5.42 0.51
CA THR A 382 17.37 -4.17 0.22
C THR A 382 18.60 -3.98 1.10
N ASP A 383 19.59 -3.23 0.62
CA ASP A 383 20.83 -3.02 1.36
C ASP A 383 20.65 -2.18 2.64
N TRP A 384 19.77 -1.20 2.58
CA TRP A 384 19.60 -0.23 3.66
C TRP A 384 18.87 -0.81 4.87
N TYR A 385 17.92 -1.73 4.68
CA TYR A 385 17.05 -2.17 5.78
C TYR A 385 17.78 -3.07 6.78
N GLY A 386 18.62 -3.99 6.30
CA GLY A 386 19.50 -4.78 7.18
C GLY A 386 20.42 -3.91 8.02
N ARG A 387 21.01 -2.86 7.41
CA ARG A 387 21.83 -1.86 8.13
C ARG A 387 21.02 -1.06 9.14
N GLN A 388 19.76 -0.72 8.82
CA GLN A 388 18.86 -0.03 9.76
C GLN A 388 18.57 -0.90 10.99
N LEU A 389 18.30 -2.20 10.83
CA LEU A 389 18.05 -3.10 11.96
C LEU A 389 19.27 -3.21 12.90
N LEU A 390 20.49 -3.21 12.36
CA LEU A 390 21.71 -3.20 13.17
C LEU A 390 21.89 -1.90 13.99
N ARG A 391 21.45 -0.77 13.44
CA ARG A 391 21.63 0.55 14.07
C ARG A 391 20.45 0.88 15.01
N ARG A 392 19.33 0.18 14.89
CA ARG A 392 18.13 0.45 15.70
C ARG A 392 18.48 0.26 17.18
N PRO A 393 18.27 1.27 18.05
CA PRO A 393 18.49 1.12 19.47
C PRO A 393 17.48 0.14 20.05
N VAL A 394 17.87 -0.57 21.11
CA VAL A 394 16.94 -1.39 21.88
C VAL A 394 16.19 -0.47 22.82
N TYR A 395 14.92 -0.20 22.50
CA TYR A 395 14.05 0.61 23.35
C TYR A 395 13.58 -0.17 24.59
N ASP A 396 13.28 0.53 25.67
CA ASP A 396 12.71 -0.10 26.85
C ASP A 396 11.26 -0.51 26.59
N TYR A 397 10.87 -1.67 27.12
CA TYR A 397 9.47 -2.08 27.13
C TYR A 397 8.68 -1.18 28.08
N ASP A 398 7.63 -0.56 27.59
CA ASP A 398 6.69 0.25 28.37
C ASP A 398 5.47 -0.61 28.74
N GLU A 399 5.46 -1.09 29.99
CA GLU A 399 4.39 -1.95 30.51
C GLU A 399 3.01 -1.27 30.46
N ALA A 400 2.96 0.06 30.59
CA ALA A 400 1.71 0.81 30.54
C ALA A 400 1.06 0.81 29.17
N LYS A 401 1.88 0.64 28.12
CA LYS A 401 1.46 0.58 26.72
C LYS A 401 1.42 -0.85 26.16
N GLY A 402 1.76 -1.84 26.94
CA GLY A 402 1.71 -3.24 26.56
C GLY A 402 0.39 -3.91 26.97
N PRO A 403 0.08 -5.09 26.38
CA PRO A 403 -1.12 -5.85 26.70
C PRO A 403 -1.11 -6.37 28.14
N ALA A 404 -2.31 -6.66 28.65
CA ALA A 404 -2.47 -7.13 30.04
C ALA A 404 -1.69 -8.42 30.33
N VAL A 405 -1.60 -9.29 29.34
CA VAL A 405 -0.94 -10.60 29.40
C VAL A 405 0.56 -10.54 29.76
N TYR A 406 1.23 -9.41 29.56
CA TYR A 406 2.66 -9.25 29.89
C TYR A 406 2.91 -8.45 31.17
N ARG A 407 1.89 -7.87 31.78
CA ARG A 407 2.02 -7.02 32.98
C ARG A 407 2.49 -7.80 34.21
N GLY A 408 3.25 -7.15 35.06
CA GLY A 408 3.78 -7.74 36.28
C GLY A 408 4.86 -8.83 36.10
N LYS A 409 5.33 -9.03 34.85
CA LYS A 409 6.42 -9.97 34.54
C LYS A 409 7.71 -9.21 34.32
N GLN A 410 8.84 -9.80 34.69
CA GLN A 410 10.15 -9.24 34.40
C GLN A 410 10.66 -9.73 33.05
N TRP A 411 11.14 -8.82 32.25
CA TRP A 411 11.67 -9.09 30.93
C TRP A 411 13.11 -8.59 30.85
N GLU A 412 14.02 -9.46 30.43
CA GLU A 412 15.43 -9.09 30.31
C GLU A 412 15.62 -8.29 29.00
N LYS A 413 16.15 -7.06 29.14
CA LYS A 413 16.45 -6.20 28.01
C LYS A 413 17.66 -6.74 27.24
N PRO A 414 17.55 -7.01 25.93
CA PRO A 414 18.70 -7.43 25.12
C PRO A 414 19.81 -6.37 25.09
N LYS A 415 21.06 -6.82 25.02
CA LYS A 415 22.25 -5.94 25.03
C LYS A 415 22.49 -5.24 23.68
N GLY A 416 21.87 -5.72 22.62
CA GLY A 416 22.12 -5.21 21.25
C GLY A 416 21.04 -5.62 20.26
N PRO A 417 21.29 -5.38 18.95
CA PRO A 417 20.40 -5.74 17.86
C PRO A 417 20.25 -7.27 17.75
N PRO A 418 19.28 -7.77 16.95
CA PRO A 418 19.06 -9.21 16.80
C PRO A 418 20.09 -9.91 15.90
N LEU A 419 21.00 -9.16 15.31
CA LEU A 419 22.08 -9.62 14.43
C LEU A 419 23.43 -9.32 15.07
N ASN A 420 24.25 -10.33 15.24
CA ASN A 420 25.64 -10.17 15.72
C ASN A 420 26.60 -10.10 14.53
N MET A 421 26.52 -8.99 13.79
CA MET A 421 27.24 -8.76 12.54
C MET A 421 27.73 -7.31 12.48
N SER A 422 28.76 -7.06 11.67
CA SER A 422 29.15 -5.70 11.31
C SER A 422 28.33 -5.19 10.11
N LEU A 423 28.37 -3.88 9.86
CA LEU A 423 27.74 -3.31 8.66
C LEU A 423 28.34 -3.87 7.36
N SER A 424 29.67 -4.13 7.35
CA SER A 424 30.32 -4.74 6.20
C SER A 424 29.88 -6.20 5.95
N ASP A 425 29.55 -6.95 7.01
CA ASP A 425 29.05 -8.30 6.85
C ASP A 425 27.64 -8.29 6.24
N ILE A 426 26.79 -7.34 6.64
CA ILE A 426 25.47 -7.11 6.01
C ILE A 426 25.62 -6.81 4.52
N ASP A 427 26.54 -5.88 4.17
CA ASP A 427 26.76 -5.46 2.78
C ASP A 427 27.33 -6.62 1.92
N ALA A 428 28.02 -7.60 2.55
CA ALA A 428 28.58 -8.76 1.87
C ALA A 428 27.56 -9.89 1.60
N ILE A 429 26.34 -9.84 2.20
CA ILE A 429 25.30 -10.86 1.95
C ILE A 429 24.80 -10.70 0.51
N PRO A 430 24.83 -11.77 -0.31
CA PRO A 430 24.36 -11.73 -1.69
C PRO A 430 22.83 -11.50 -1.76
N GLU A 431 22.35 -10.99 -2.89
CA GLU A 431 20.90 -10.84 -3.15
C GLU A 431 20.16 -12.19 -3.13
N ALA A 432 20.84 -13.25 -3.60
CA ALA A 432 20.34 -14.62 -3.55
C ALA A 432 21.52 -15.60 -3.55
N GLU A 433 21.37 -16.71 -2.83
CA GLU A 433 22.33 -17.80 -2.76
C GLU A 433 21.68 -19.12 -3.19
N GLN A 434 22.27 -19.82 -4.15
CA GLN A 434 21.73 -21.08 -4.62
C GLN A 434 21.95 -22.17 -3.57
N LEU A 435 20.90 -22.90 -3.24
CA LEU A 435 20.94 -24.07 -2.37
C LEU A 435 20.93 -25.33 -3.23
N PRO A 436 22.10 -25.94 -3.51
CA PRO A 436 22.19 -27.09 -4.43
C PRO A 436 21.61 -28.38 -3.86
N ASN A 437 21.60 -28.52 -2.53
CA ASN A 437 21.11 -29.68 -1.80
C ASN A 437 20.44 -29.27 -0.50
N ARG A 438 19.72 -30.18 0.13
CA ARG A 438 19.18 -29.97 1.48
C ARG A 438 20.31 -29.63 2.45
N MET A 439 20.11 -28.58 3.23
CA MET A 439 21.08 -28.07 4.19
C MET A 439 20.47 -28.06 5.60
N ALA A 440 21.24 -28.56 6.56
CA ALA A 440 20.85 -28.46 7.97
C ALA A 440 21.10 -27.02 8.46
N PHE A 441 20.11 -26.49 9.19
CA PHE A 441 20.21 -25.22 9.91
C PHE A 441 20.09 -25.50 11.42
N ASP A 442 21.16 -25.18 12.15
CA ASP A 442 21.28 -25.41 13.58
C ASP A 442 21.36 -24.08 14.33
N ALA A 443 20.47 -23.86 15.31
CA ALA A 443 20.45 -22.66 16.13
C ALA A 443 19.87 -22.98 17.53
N GLY A 444 20.67 -22.84 18.60
CA GLY A 444 20.19 -22.94 19.99
C GLY A 444 19.42 -24.21 20.33
N GLY A 445 19.72 -25.34 19.65
CA GLY A 445 19.02 -26.62 19.81
C GLY A 445 17.94 -26.88 18.74
N LEU A 446 17.60 -25.92 17.89
CA LEU A 446 16.80 -26.13 16.69
C LEU A 446 17.63 -26.91 15.65
N HIS A 447 16.99 -27.87 14.98
CA HIS A 447 17.56 -28.63 13.87
C HIS A 447 16.58 -28.62 12.70
N ALA A 448 16.58 -27.55 11.92
CA ALA A 448 15.75 -27.41 10.72
C ALA A 448 16.47 -27.90 9.47
N ILE A 449 15.73 -28.26 8.45
CA ILE A 449 16.27 -28.65 7.14
C ILE A 449 15.70 -27.69 6.11
N LEU A 450 16.59 -26.95 5.46
CA LEU A 450 16.28 -26.12 4.31
C LEU A 450 16.23 -27.02 3.07
N ASP A 451 15.09 -27.03 2.39
CA ASP A 451 14.86 -27.85 1.21
C ASP A 451 14.82 -26.97 -0.05
N PRO A 452 15.72 -27.15 -1.03
CA PRO A 452 15.70 -26.36 -2.25
C PRO A 452 14.36 -26.45 -3.01
N ASP A 453 13.63 -27.57 -2.89
CA ASP A 453 12.32 -27.75 -3.53
C ASP A 453 11.23 -26.86 -2.90
N SER A 454 11.49 -26.31 -1.71
CA SER A 454 10.60 -25.36 -1.00
C SER A 454 10.93 -23.91 -1.30
N LEU A 455 12.02 -23.64 -2.01
CA LEU A 455 12.51 -22.30 -2.33
C LEU A 455 12.13 -21.90 -3.76
N GLU A 456 12.01 -20.61 -4.01
CA GLU A 456 11.81 -20.08 -5.37
C GLU A 456 13.07 -20.36 -6.23
N GLU A 457 12.92 -21.18 -7.25
CA GLU A 457 14.03 -21.62 -8.13
C GLU A 457 15.24 -22.23 -7.38
N GLY A 458 15.05 -22.70 -6.14
CA GLY A 458 16.13 -23.27 -5.33
C GLY A 458 17.09 -22.25 -4.73
N TYR A 459 16.70 -20.97 -4.63
CA TYR A 459 17.52 -19.90 -4.07
C TYR A 459 17.00 -19.42 -2.72
N LEU A 460 17.91 -19.29 -1.75
CA LEU A 460 17.71 -18.47 -0.57
C LEU A 460 17.86 -17.00 -0.96
N GLN A 461 16.83 -16.20 -0.72
CA GLN A 461 16.90 -14.76 -0.89
C GLN A 461 17.70 -14.12 0.26
N ARG A 462 18.21 -12.93 0.07
CA ARG A 462 18.90 -12.18 1.12
C ARG A 462 18.09 -12.08 2.41
N ALA A 463 16.77 -11.88 2.30
CA ALA A 463 15.86 -11.87 3.44
C ALA A 463 15.89 -13.17 4.22
N ASP A 464 15.89 -14.33 3.55
CA ASP A 464 15.92 -15.64 4.19
C ASP A 464 17.22 -15.83 4.99
N ILE A 465 18.35 -15.45 4.39
CA ILE A 465 19.68 -15.51 5.03
C ILE A 465 19.69 -14.63 6.29
N LEU A 466 19.14 -13.40 6.21
CA LEU A 466 19.09 -12.49 7.35
C LEU A 466 18.15 -12.98 8.45
N VAL A 467 16.98 -13.52 8.11
CA VAL A 467 16.02 -14.08 9.09
C VAL A 467 16.65 -15.30 9.80
N LEU A 468 17.25 -16.23 9.05
CA LEU A 468 17.96 -17.36 9.63
C LEU A 468 19.11 -16.87 10.55
N ARG A 469 19.83 -15.83 10.15
CA ARG A 469 20.88 -15.23 10.96
C ARG A 469 20.35 -14.62 12.25
N MET A 470 19.20 -13.90 12.21
CA MET A 470 18.54 -13.36 13.41
C MET A 470 18.13 -14.49 14.36
N ILE A 471 17.58 -15.60 13.83
CA ILE A 471 17.28 -16.77 14.66
C ILE A 471 18.54 -17.30 15.32
N LYS A 472 19.62 -17.48 14.55
CA LYS A 472 20.89 -18.03 15.06
C LYS A 472 21.53 -17.15 16.15
N ASP A 473 21.47 -15.83 15.98
CA ASP A 473 22.17 -14.87 16.85
C ASP A 473 21.33 -14.47 18.07
N ALA A 474 20.01 -14.43 17.95
CA ALA A 474 19.12 -13.90 18.99
C ALA A 474 18.41 -14.99 19.79
N TRP A 475 17.95 -16.07 19.19
CA TRP A 475 17.19 -17.11 19.85
C TRP A 475 18.11 -18.10 20.60
N PRO A 476 17.77 -18.66 21.79
CA PRO A 476 16.49 -18.45 22.50
C PRO A 476 16.48 -17.26 23.47
N ALA A 477 17.58 -16.52 23.61
CA ALA A 477 17.69 -15.41 24.56
C ALA A 477 16.70 -14.27 24.24
N ARG A 478 16.30 -14.14 22.96
CA ARG A 478 15.33 -13.18 22.48
C ARG A 478 14.25 -13.91 21.69
N PRO A 479 12.95 -13.71 21.97
CA PRO A 479 11.90 -14.40 21.26
C PRO A 479 11.84 -13.96 19.78
N VAL A 480 11.62 -14.92 18.88
CA VAL A 480 11.43 -14.68 17.44
C VAL A 480 10.03 -15.13 17.06
N TYR A 481 9.33 -14.26 16.34
CA TYR A 481 7.96 -14.45 15.90
C TYR A 481 7.84 -14.25 14.40
N PHE A 482 6.88 -14.92 13.80
CA PHE A 482 6.44 -14.73 12.43
C PHE A 482 4.99 -14.24 12.45
N SER A 483 4.70 -13.11 11.80
CA SER A 483 3.32 -12.66 11.61
C SER A 483 2.50 -13.72 10.86
N ARG A 484 1.23 -13.90 11.21
CA ARG A 484 0.34 -14.82 10.47
C ARG A 484 0.13 -14.41 9.00
N THR A 485 0.46 -13.17 8.62
CA THR A 485 0.53 -12.73 7.23
C THR A 485 1.61 -13.45 6.42
N SER A 486 2.62 -14.02 7.10
CA SER A 486 3.70 -14.77 6.42
C SER A 486 3.28 -16.16 5.90
N GLY A 487 2.05 -16.61 6.24
CA GLY A 487 1.54 -17.90 5.77
C GLY A 487 2.46 -19.08 6.12
N ASP A 488 2.82 -19.87 5.12
CA ASP A 488 3.68 -21.04 5.25
C ASP A 488 5.20 -20.73 5.16
N TYR A 489 5.59 -19.45 5.09
CA TYR A 489 7.00 -19.04 4.99
C TYR A 489 7.89 -19.64 6.09
N PRO A 490 7.57 -19.53 7.40
CA PRO A 490 8.44 -20.10 8.42
C PRO A 490 8.46 -21.63 8.41
N SER A 491 7.35 -22.28 8.09
CA SER A 491 7.23 -23.73 8.11
C SER A 491 7.85 -24.37 6.87
N ARG A 492 7.61 -23.83 5.69
CA ARG A 492 8.01 -24.40 4.41
C ARG A 492 9.35 -23.87 3.93
N THR A 493 9.51 -22.54 3.84
CA THR A 493 10.75 -21.94 3.31
C THR A 493 11.91 -22.11 4.28
N LEU A 494 11.65 -21.90 5.59
CA LEU A 494 12.69 -21.98 6.62
C LEU A 494 12.76 -23.34 7.35
N GLY A 495 11.87 -24.29 7.02
CA GLY A 495 11.86 -25.62 7.60
C GLY A 495 11.55 -25.66 9.10
N LEU A 496 10.86 -24.66 9.64
CA LEU A 496 10.62 -24.49 11.08
C LEU A 496 9.30 -25.08 11.58
N ALA A 497 8.55 -25.85 10.77
CA ALA A 497 7.22 -26.34 11.12
C ALA A 497 7.09 -26.94 12.52
N LYS A 498 8.10 -27.72 12.96
CA LYS A 498 8.10 -28.38 14.29
C LYS A 498 8.34 -27.43 15.46
N TYR A 499 8.78 -26.21 15.19
CA TYR A 499 9.28 -25.26 16.16
C TYR A 499 8.38 -24.02 16.28
N LEU A 500 7.12 -24.10 15.82
CA LEU A 500 6.19 -23.01 15.84
C LEU A 500 5.06 -23.22 16.83
N ILE A 501 4.69 -22.15 17.55
CA ILE A 501 3.49 -22.09 18.40
C ILE A 501 2.74 -20.79 18.12
N GLU A 502 1.48 -20.91 17.76
CA GLU A 502 0.61 -19.75 17.52
C GLU A 502 0.23 -19.07 18.84
N GLN A 503 0.39 -17.74 18.87
CA GLN A 503 0.02 -16.86 19.96
C GLN A 503 -0.65 -15.61 19.37
N GLY A 504 -1.97 -15.57 19.32
CA GLY A 504 -2.73 -14.46 18.72
C GLY A 504 -2.53 -14.36 17.20
N LEU A 505 -1.93 -13.25 16.73
CA LEU A 505 -1.68 -13.00 15.31
C LEU A 505 -0.26 -13.34 14.85
N ALA A 506 0.51 -14.05 15.68
CA ALA A 506 1.89 -14.43 15.36
C ALA A 506 2.24 -15.84 15.83
N SER A 507 3.17 -16.50 15.14
CA SER A 507 3.73 -17.80 15.52
C SER A 507 5.13 -17.61 16.09
N LYS A 508 5.32 -18.02 17.35
CA LYS A 508 6.58 -17.95 18.09
C LYS A 508 7.45 -19.15 17.77
N VAL A 509 8.75 -18.93 17.63
CA VAL A 509 9.74 -20.01 17.57
C VAL A 509 9.97 -20.57 18.97
N ILE A 510 9.78 -21.88 19.14
CA ILE A 510 9.96 -22.59 20.42
C ILE A 510 10.73 -23.90 20.24
N MET A 511 11.25 -24.44 21.34
CA MET A 511 11.56 -25.88 21.40
C MET A 511 10.26 -26.65 21.64
N PRO A 512 9.96 -27.71 20.87
CA PRO A 512 8.74 -28.47 21.06
C PRO A 512 8.63 -28.94 22.50
N PRO A 513 7.45 -28.88 23.13
CA PRO A 513 7.24 -29.41 24.45
C PRO A 513 7.45 -30.92 24.43
N ALA A 514 8.24 -31.41 25.35
CA ALA A 514 8.49 -32.86 25.51
C ALA A 514 7.20 -33.63 25.86
N LYS A 515 6.23 -32.94 26.46
CA LYS A 515 4.86 -33.42 26.72
C LYS A 515 3.89 -32.29 26.54
N PRO A 516 2.69 -32.55 25.97
CA PRO A 516 1.66 -31.54 25.89
C PRO A 516 1.27 -31.04 27.29
N THR A 517 1.10 -29.74 27.40
CA THR A 517 0.46 -29.14 28.59
C THR A 517 -1.04 -28.98 28.31
N PRO A 518 -1.89 -28.85 29.33
CA PRO A 518 -3.31 -28.55 29.13
C PRO A 518 -3.55 -27.28 28.32
N ASP A 519 -2.53 -26.40 28.25
CA ASP A 519 -2.59 -25.09 27.64
C ASP A 519 -2.12 -25.10 26.17
N THR A 520 -1.69 -26.26 25.64
CA THR A 520 -1.23 -26.39 24.26
C THR A 520 -2.02 -27.42 23.47
N VAL A 521 -2.38 -27.07 22.24
CA VAL A 521 -3.07 -27.96 21.30
C VAL A 521 -2.26 -28.03 20.00
N TRP A 522 -2.10 -29.24 19.47
CA TRP A 522 -1.56 -29.41 18.12
C TRP A 522 -2.65 -29.15 17.09
N MET A 523 -2.36 -28.29 16.15
CA MET A 523 -3.24 -27.97 15.01
C MET A 523 -2.75 -28.70 13.76
N PRO A 524 -3.64 -29.40 13.02
CA PRO A 524 -3.26 -30.17 11.85
C PRO A 524 -2.82 -29.26 10.69
N PRO A 525 -2.12 -29.82 9.70
CA PRO A 525 -1.76 -29.12 8.48
C PRO A 525 -2.98 -28.52 7.78
N ASN A 526 -2.84 -27.29 7.29
CA ASN A 526 -3.79 -26.65 6.39
C ASN A 526 -3.03 -25.68 5.45
N PRO A 527 -3.69 -25.12 4.40
CA PRO A 527 -3.03 -24.22 3.46
C PRO A 527 -2.38 -22.96 4.08
N PHE A 528 -2.78 -22.57 5.29
CA PHE A 528 -2.27 -21.38 5.98
C PHE A 528 -1.19 -21.70 7.02
N ARG A 529 -1.10 -22.96 7.47
CA ARG A 529 -0.14 -23.43 8.47
C ARG A 529 0.96 -24.32 7.88
N GLY A 530 0.83 -24.71 6.63
CA GLY A 530 1.74 -25.69 6.04
C GLY A 530 1.64 -27.07 6.72
N GLU A 531 2.69 -27.53 7.39
CA GLU A 531 2.77 -28.87 8.01
C GLU A 531 2.04 -29.03 9.35
N GLY A 532 1.42 -27.98 9.86
CA GLY A 532 0.81 -27.93 11.19
C GLY A 532 1.72 -27.24 12.22
N GLU A 533 1.13 -26.82 13.33
CA GLU A 533 1.85 -26.12 14.40
C GLU A 533 1.14 -26.29 15.75
N TRP A 534 1.80 -25.89 16.84
CA TRP A 534 1.21 -25.78 18.14
C TRP A 534 0.40 -24.50 18.28
N MET A 535 -0.61 -24.49 19.17
CA MET A 535 -1.26 -23.29 19.68
C MET A 535 -1.12 -23.22 21.18
N ASP A 536 -0.74 -22.05 21.68
CA ASP A 536 -0.86 -21.65 23.09
C ASP A 536 -2.27 -21.15 23.32
N VAL A 537 -3.13 -22.04 23.82
CA VAL A 537 -4.57 -21.77 23.96
C VAL A 537 -4.83 -20.63 24.94
N GLN A 538 -4.17 -20.66 26.11
CA GLN A 538 -4.38 -19.65 27.14
C GLN A 538 -3.93 -18.27 26.67
N ARG A 539 -2.74 -18.17 26.08
CA ARG A 539 -2.21 -16.91 25.55
C ARG A 539 -3.08 -16.36 24.42
N SER A 540 -3.44 -17.20 23.45
CA SER A 540 -4.28 -16.80 22.32
C SER A 540 -5.67 -16.37 22.78
N LYS A 541 -6.24 -17.04 23.78
CA LYS A 541 -7.52 -16.67 24.41
C LYS A 541 -7.46 -15.28 25.05
N GLU A 542 -6.45 -15.03 25.90
CA GLU A 542 -6.28 -13.73 26.55
C GLU A 542 -6.14 -12.60 25.54
N LEU A 543 -5.28 -12.76 24.55
CA LEU A 543 -5.10 -11.78 23.48
C LEU A 543 -6.41 -11.55 22.71
N TRP A 544 -7.03 -12.60 22.22
CA TRP A 544 -8.18 -12.54 21.34
C TRP A 544 -9.45 -11.99 21.98
N LEU A 545 -9.71 -12.38 23.23
CA LEU A 545 -10.95 -12.03 23.94
C LEU A 545 -10.82 -10.77 24.81
N HIS A 546 -9.60 -10.37 25.20
CA HIS A 546 -9.40 -9.29 26.18
C HIS A 546 -8.53 -8.14 25.66
N ASP A 547 -7.47 -8.41 24.89
CA ASP A 547 -6.52 -7.38 24.47
C ASP A 547 -6.80 -6.88 23.04
N PHE A 548 -7.25 -7.72 22.12
CA PHE A 548 -7.48 -7.32 20.72
C PHE A 548 -8.64 -6.34 20.57
N THR A 549 -8.37 -5.28 19.82
CA THR A 549 -9.33 -4.19 19.55
C THR A 549 -9.81 -4.13 18.10
N ALA A 550 -9.03 -4.66 17.15
CA ALA A 550 -9.38 -4.62 15.73
C ALA A 550 -10.65 -5.40 15.39
N PRO A 551 -10.99 -6.56 15.98
CA PRO A 551 -12.25 -7.22 15.66
C PRO A 551 -13.47 -6.32 15.89
N ALA A 552 -13.49 -5.57 17.01
CA ALA A 552 -14.57 -4.63 17.29
C ALA A 552 -14.61 -3.45 16.31
N SER A 553 -13.46 -2.90 15.92
CA SER A 553 -13.41 -1.79 14.96
C SER A 553 -13.77 -2.24 13.54
N LEU A 554 -13.37 -3.44 13.13
CA LEU A 554 -13.76 -4.07 11.87
C LEU A 554 -15.28 -4.28 11.81
N ILE A 555 -15.89 -4.81 12.85
CA ILE A 555 -17.35 -5.00 12.93
C ILE A 555 -18.08 -3.64 12.85
N ARG A 556 -17.59 -2.62 13.57
CA ARG A 556 -18.16 -1.25 13.49
C ARG A 556 -18.06 -0.63 12.10
N ARG A 557 -17.03 -0.96 11.33
CA ARG A 557 -16.88 -0.50 9.95
C ARG A 557 -17.99 -1.04 9.04
N GLY A 558 -18.53 -2.21 9.31
CA GLY A 558 -19.71 -2.80 8.67
C GLY A 558 -19.50 -3.39 7.28
N SER A 559 -18.50 -2.97 6.51
CA SER A 559 -18.17 -3.58 5.21
C SER A 559 -16.77 -3.23 4.74
N TRP A 560 -16.12 -4.18 4.09
CA TRP A 560 -14.79 -4.03 3.50
C TRP A 560 -14.91 -3.91 1.97
N ILE A 561 -14.41 -2.81 1.42
CA ILE A 561 -14.50 -2.52 -0.02
C ILE A 561 -13.18 -2.65 -0.76
N ASP A 562 -12.06 -2.73 -0.05
CA ASP A 562 -10.73 -2.87 -0.61
C ASP A 562 -10.36 -4.35 -0.70
N GLU A 563 -10.76 -4.99 -1.80
CA GLU A 563 -10.56 -6.42 -2.01
C GLU A 563 -9.08 -6.86 -1.87
N PRO A 564 -8.08 -6.09 -2.38
CA PRO A 564 -6.68 -6.47 -2.24
C PRO A 564 -6.16 -6.54 -0.80
N SER A 565 -6.69 -5.75 0.12
CA SER A 565 -6.28 -5.76 1.53
C SER A 565 -7.18 -6.61 2.43
N LYS A 566 -8.17 -7.30 1.86
CA LYS A 566 -9.11 -8.18 2.57
C LYS A 566 -8.43 -9.28 3.37
N GLY A 567 -7.19 -9.62 3.00
CA GLY A 567 -6.35 -10.56 3.74
C GLY A 567 -6.17 -10.19 5.21
N ILE A 568 -6.11 -8.89 5.55
CA ILE A 568 -5.93 -8.44 6.94
C ILE A 568 -7.15 -8.79 7.83
N PRO A 569 -8.38 -8.36 7.52
CA PRO A 569 -9.53 -8.81 8.31
C PRO A 569 -9.76 -10.33 8.24
N TYR A 570 -9.35 -10.98 7.14
CA TYR A 570 -9.45 -12.43 7.01
C TYR A 570 -8.54 -13.18 8.01
N LEU A 571 -7.41 -12.61 8.43
CA LEU A 571 -6.58 -13.20 9.48
C LEU A 571 -7.36 -13.44 10.77
N TYR A 572 -8.26 -12.53 11.15
CA TYR A 572 -9.10 -12.71 12.33
C TYR A 572 -10.14 -13.82 12.16
N VAL A 573 -10.55 -14.12 10.93
CA VAL A 573 -11.41 -15.28 10.67
C VAL A 573 -10.62 -16.57 10.81
N ILE A 574 -9.38 -16.61 10.31
CA ILE A 574 -8.51 -17.79 10.39
C ILE A 574 -8.11 -18.05 11.84
N THR A 575 -7.48 -17.07 12.48
CA THR A 575 -6.95 -17.23 13.86
C THR A 575 -8.09 -17.42 14.87
N GLY A 576 -9.24 -16.78 14.65
CA GLY A 576 -10.45 -17.03 15.43
C GLY A 576 -10.97 -18.46 15.26
N GLY A 577 -10.95 -19.00 14.04
CA GLY A 577 -11.32 -20.38 13.77
C GLY A 577 -10.36 -21.38 14.44
N ASP A 578 -9.06 -21.11 14.39
CA ASP A 578 -8.03 -21.91 15.04
C ASP A 578 -8.22 -21.91 16.56
N LEU A 579 -8.47 -20.74 17.16
CA LEU A 579 -8.76 -20.61 18.60
C LEU A 579 -10.05 -21.35 18.99
N ILE A 580 -11.12 -21.25 18.21
CA ILE A 580 -12.38 -21.98 18.48
C ILE A 580 -12.12 -23.48 18.54
N GLY A 581 -11.41 -24.02 17.55
CA GLY A 581 -11.06 -25.44 17.52
C GLY A 581 -10.23 -25.87 18.74
N ALA A 582 -9.23 -25.08 19.12
CA ALA A 582 -8.39 -25.35 20.27
C ALA A 582 -9.18 -25.27 21.60
N LEU A 583 -10.02 -24.24 21.80
CA LEU A 583 -10.87 -24.09 22.97
C LEU A 583 -11.85 -25.28 23.13
N ARG A 584 -12.46 -25.72 22.04
CA ARG A 584 -13.33 -26.90 22.07
C ARG A 584 -12.56 -28.16 22.38
N THR A 585 -11.36 -28.33 21.88
CA THR A 585 -10.49 -29.48 22.18
C THR A 585 -10.12 -29.56 23.66
N VAL A 586 -9.98 -28.41 24.32
CA VAL A 586 -9.76 -28.35 25.82
C VAL A 586 -11.05 -28.20 26.60
N HIS A 587 -12.22 -28.34 25.96
CA HIS A 587 -13.55 -28.26 26.55
C HIS A 587 -13.94 -26.89 27.13
N ASP A 588 -13.34 -25.81 26.71
CA ASP A 588 -13.71 -24.44 27.04
C ASP A 588 -14.81 -23.92 26.08
N THR A 589 -16.04 -24.36 26.31
CA THR A 589 -17.17 -24.08 25.43
C THR A 589 -17.67 -22.64 25.54
N ALA A 590 -17.51 -21.99 26.67
CA ALA A 590 -17.97 -20.61 26.88
C ALA A 590 -17.12 -19.62 26.06
N ASP A 591 -15.81 -19.72 26.15
CA ASP A 591 -14.89 -18.85 25.39
C ASP A 591 -14.89 -19.19 23.91
N ALA A 592 -15.08 -20.47 23.54
CA ALA A 592 -15.30 -20.86 22.13
C ALA A 592 -16.55 -20.20 21.52
N GLN A 593 -17.65 -20.06 22.29
CA GLN A 593 -18.84 -19.36 21.84
C GLN A 593 -18.62 -17.85 21.65
N HIS A 594 -17.88 -17.23 22.56
CA HIS A 594 -17.52 -15.82 22.48
C HIS A 594 -16.60 -15.54 21.26
N ALA A 595 -15.54 -16.34 21.10
CA ALA A 595 -14.65 -16.25 19.94
C ALA A 595 -15.41 -16.44 18.61
N PHE A 596 -16.35 -17.41 18.56
CA PHE A 596 -17.17 -17.65 17.39
C PHE A 596 -18.05 -16.44 17.04
N ALA A 597 -18.71 -15.83 18.01
CA ALA A 597 -19.56 -14.67 17.77
C ALA A 597 -18.76 -13.49 17.20
N THR A 598 -17.56 -13.22 17.75
CA THR A 598 -16.66 -12.16 17.28
C THR A 598 -16.13 -12.47 15.88
N MET A 599 -15.64 -13.68 15.63
CA MET A 599 -15.16 -14.12 14.33
C MET A 599 -16.26 -14.00 13.26
N MET A 600 -17.50 -14.41 13.57
CA MET A 600 -18.63 -14.29 12.64
C MET A 600 -18.97 -12.84 12.32
N GLY A 601 -18.84 -11.92 13.27
CA GLY A 601 -18.99 -10.48 13.02
C GLY A 601 -17.97 -9.96 12.00
N VAL A 602 -16.71 -10.38 12.11
CA VAL A 602 -15.66 -10.04 11.13
C VAL A 602 -15.93 -10.73 9.78
N ALA A 603 -16.32 -12.00 9.79
CA ALA A 603 -16.64 -12.74 8.57
C ALA A 603 -17.81 -12.09 7.79
N HIS A 604 -18.82 -11.61 8.51
CA HIS A 604 -19.93 -10.85 7.93
C HIS A 604 -19.46 -9.57 7.23
N MET A 605 -18.60 -8.81 7.88
CA MET A 605 -18.04 -7.57 7.37
C MET A 605 -17.27 -7.78 6.05
N ILE A 606 -16.56 -8.90 5.89
CA ILE A 606 -15.84 -9.27 4.66
C ILE A 606 -16.66 -10.19 3.73
N ARG A 607 -17.94 -10.43 4.03
CA ARG A 607 -18.85 -11.28 3.24
C ARG A 607 -18.39 -12.72 3.09
N MET A 608 -17.91 -13.31 4.17
CA MET A 608 -17.55 -14.73 4.25
C MET A 608 -18.50 -15.55 5.10
N ASP A 609 -19.64 -15.00 5.47
CA ASP A 609 -20.70 -15.62 6.27
C ASP A 609 -21.81 -16.28 5.43
N GLY A 610 -21.57 -16.50 4.15
CA GLY A 610 -22.51 -17.18 3.26
C GLY A 610 -22.84 -18.61 3.72
N PRO A 611 -24.01 -19.16 3.31
CA PRO A 611 -24.40 -20.51 3.67
C PRO A 611 -23.33 -21.55 3.30
N GLY A 612 -22.85 -22.32 4.28
CA GLY A 612 -21.87 -23.38 4.09
C GLY A 612 -20.40 -22.92 4.00
N VAL A 613 -20.12 -21.61 4.11
CA VAL A 613 -18.74 -21.07 4.12
C VAL A 613 -18.08 -21.32 5.48
N ILE A 614 -18.77 -20.98 6.55
CA ILE A 614 -18.30 -21.20 7.94
C ILE A 614 -19.19 -22.28 8.58
N PRO A 615 -18.61 -23.36 9.11
CA PRO A 615 -19.36 -24.41 9.77
C PRO A 615 -20.05 -23.92 11.04
N PRO A 616 -21.21 -24.45 11.42
CA PRO A 616 -21.84 -24.15 12.71
C PRO A 616 -20.94 -24.50 13.88
N LEU A 617 -21.01 -23.73 14.96
CA LEU A 617 -20.16 -23.92 16.14
C LEU A 617 -20.28 -25.33 16.75
N ASN A 618 -21.45 -25.94 16.70
CA ASN A 618 -21.72 -27.28 17.24
C ASN A 618 -21.29 -28.43 16.32
N SER A 619 -20.72 -28.14 15.15
CA SER A 619 -20.18 -29.17 14.26
C SER A 619 -18.83 -29.68 14.78
N GLY A 620 -18.53 -30.97 14.56
CA GLY A 620 -17.23 -31.54 14.85
C GLY A 620 -16.10 -31.10 13.93
N PHE A 621 -16.38 -30.13 13.04
CA PHE A 621 -15.39 -29.59 12.09
C PHE A 621 -14.24 -28.89 12.81
N TRP A 622 -14.55 -28.13 13.86
CA TRP A 622 -13.58 -27.28 14.55
C TRP A 622 -12.47 -28.06 15.28
N GLU A 623 -12.79 -29.26 15.79
CA GLU A 623 -11.85 -30.12 16.48
C GLU A 623 -11.17 -31.12 15.53
N GLN A 624 -11.54 -31.15 14.26
CA GLN A 624 -11.07 -32.16 13.33
C GLN A 624 -9.54 -32.13 13.18
N GLY A 625 -8.90 -33.21 13.58
CA GLY A 625 -7.44 -33.35 13.53
C GLY A 625 -6.68 -32.56 14.58
N MET A 626 -7.35 -31.78 15.45
CA MET A 626 -6.71 -31.14 16.60
C MET A 626 -6.47 -32.19 17.70
N LEU A 627 -5.31 -32.13 18.30
CA LEU A 627 -4.90 -33.06 19.34
C LEU A 627 -4.40 -32.28 20.55
N ALA A 628 -4.95 -32.62 21.70
CA ALA A 628 -4.33 -32.26 22.98
C ALA A 628 -3.06 -33.13 23.11
N GLY A 629 -1.94 -32.65 22.60
CA GLY A 629 -0.67 -33.35 22.65
C GLY A 629 0.01 -33.56 21.29
N PRO A 630 1.31 -33.97 21.28
CA PRO A 630 2.03 -34.17 20.05
C PRO A 630 1.39 -35.27 19.21
N PRO A 631 1.41 -35.13 17.88
CA PRO A 631 1.04 -36.24 17.02
C PRO A 631 1.96 -37.44 17.33
N PRO A 632 1.45 -38.67 17.30
CA PRO A 632 2.30 -39.85 17.45
C PRO A 632 3.43 -39.73 16.45
N ALA A 633 4.69 -39.95 16.91
CA ALA A 633 5.85 -39.89 16.05
C ALA A 633 5.60 -40.77 14.82
N VAL A 634 5.49 -40.15 13.66
CA VAL A 634 5.40 -40.86 12.39
C VAL A 634 6.74 -41.56 12.24
N ALA A 635 6.76 -42.87 12.49
CA ALA A 635 7.90 -43.72 12.20
C ALA A 635 8.27 -43.43 10.75
N ALA A 636 9.51 -43.01 10.52
CA ALA A 636 10.04 -42.78 9.20
C ALA A 636 9.93 -44.10 8.40
N THR A 637 8.84 -44.33 7.73
CA THR A 637 8.69 -45.40 6.76
C THR A 637 9.54 -44.99 5.55
N ARG A 638 10.69 -45.64 5.41
CA ARG A 638 11.34 -45.81 4.12
C ARG A 638 10.33 -46.45 3.19
N GLY A 639 9.88 -45.75 2.19
CA GLY A 639 8.95 -46.31 1.21
C GLY A 639 8.80 -45.40 0.03
N ASP A 640 9.52 -45.79 -1.00
CA ASP A 640 9.26 -45.66 -2.45
C ASP A 640 8.29 -44.62 -2.99
N SER A 641 8.88 -43.88 -3.92
CA SER A 641 8.26 -43.16 -5.05
C SER A 641 6.92 -43.72 -5.53
N ALA A 642 5.86 -42.94 -5.43
CA ALA A 642 4.70 -43.05 -6.30
C ALA A 642 4.32 -41.66 -6.80
N HIS A 643 4.45 -41.46 -8.09
CA HIS A 643 3.90 -40.33 -8.82
C HIS A 643 2.36 -40.26 -8.61
N GLY A 644 1.90 -39.29 -7.85
CA GLY A 644 0.50 -38.91 -7.81
C GLY A 644 0.22 -37.81 -8.83
N PRO A 645 -1.00 -37.76 -9.41
CA PRO A 645 -1.31 -36.86 -10.50
C PRO A 645 -1.34 -35.39 -10.04
N LYS A 646 -0.78 -34.53 -10.89
CA LYS A 646 -0.85 -33.07 -10.74
C LYS A 646 -2.32 -32.64 -10.65
N SER A 647 -2.75 -32.19 -9.49
CA SER A 647 -4.05 -31.53 -9.33
C SER A 647 -3.97 -30.12 -9.89
N SER A 648 -4.86 -29.85 -10.83
CA SER A 648 -5.10 -28.55 -11.43
C SER A 648 -5.53 -27.52 -10.39
N ASP A 649 -4.92 -26.34 -10.49
CA ASP A 649 -5.19 -25.08 -9.84
C ASP A 649 -6.61 -24.85 -9.36
N THR A 650 -6.76 -24.65 -8.05
CA THR A 650 -7.73 -23.74 -7.45
C THR A 650 -7.03 -22.99 -6.31
N ARG A 651 -6.16 -22.06 -6.67
CA ARG A 651 -5.57 -21.10 -5.74
C ARG A 651 -6.53 -19.93 -5.54
N ALA A 652 -7.39 -20.03 -4.54
CA ALA A 652 -7.90 -18.89 -3.81
C ALA A 652 -6.97 -18.64 -2.60
N GLY A 653 -5.72 -18.38 -2.88
CA GLY A 653 -4.74 -17.91 -1.88
C GLY A 653 -4.55 -16.41 -2.07
N VAL A 654 -4.51 -15.66 -0.97
CA VAL A 654 -4.00 -14.29 -0.96
C VAL A 654 -2.56 -14.36 -1.44
N VAL A 655 -2.35 -14.20 -2.73
CA VAL A 655 -1.03 -14.06 -3.32
C VAL A 655 -0.58 -12.65 -3.02
N LEU A 656 0.14 -12.49 -1.91
CA LEU A 656 1.00 -11.35 -1.70
C LEU A 656 2.15 -11.47 -2.70
N HIS A 657 1.94 -10.98 -3.92
CA HIS A 657 3.00 -10.95 -4.91
C HIS A 657 4.06 -9.97 -4.47
N ASP A 658 5.22 -10.54 -4.19
CA ASP A 658 6.51 -9.89 -4.05
C ASP A 658 6.72 -8.89 -5.21
N THR A 659 6.95 -7.62 -4.85
CA THR A 659 7.42 -6.57 -5.76
C THR A 659 8.95 -6.55 -5.81
N GLY A 660 9.59 -7.71 -5.71
CA GLY A 660 11.03 -7.87 -5.88
C GLY A 660 11.47 -7.47 -7.30
N PRO A 661 12.62 -6.83 -7.47
CA PRO A 661 13.10 -6.40 -8.77
C PRO A 661 13.37 -7.61 -9.67
N LYS A 662 12.72 -7.66 -10.83
CA LYS A 662 13.02 -8.65 -11.86
C LYS A 662 14.52 -8.60 -12.20
N LYS A 663 15.21 -9.73 -12.10
CA LYS A 663 16.63 -9.94 -12.41
C LYS A 663 16.99 -9.31 -13.77
N ARG A 664 18.05 -8.52 -13.79
CA ARG A 664 18.81 -8.26 -15.03
C ARG A 664 19.54 -9.57 -15.38
N PRO A 665 19.55 -9.98 -16.63
CA PRO A 665 20.42 -11.10 -17.06
C PRO A 665 21.90 -10.75 -16.76
N PRO A 666 22.74 -11.73 -16.42
CA PRO A 666 24.13 -11.47 -16.10
C PRO A 666 24.86 -10.81 -17.26
N ALA A 667 25.65 -9.79 -16.96
CA ALA A 667 26.50 -9.12 -17.93
C ALA A 667 27.47 -10.14 -18.54
N ARG A 668 27.47 -10.24 -19.87
CA ARG A 668 28.51 -11.01 -20.60
C ARG A 668 29.88 -10.41 -20.29
N PRO A 669 30.91 -11.22 -20.00
CA PRO A 669 32.26 -10.71 -19.83
C PRO A 669 32.74 -10.08 -21.14
N GLY A 670 33.30 -8.88 -21.02
CA GLY A 670 33.75 -8.09 -22.15
C GLY A 670 34.89 -8.73 -22.93
N ARG A 671 34.86 -8.54 -24.23
CA ARG A 671 36.04 -8.40 -25.08
C ARG A 671 36.26 -6.91 -25.37
#